data_108fe137cddcc52a26841ad2adf73faf
#
_entry.id   108fe137cddcc52a26841ad2adf73faf
#
_cell.length_a   1.000
_cell.length_b   1.000
_cell.length_c   1.000
_cell.angle_alpha   90.00
_cell.angle_beta   90.00
_cell.angle_gamma   90.00
#
_symmetry.space_group_name_H-M   'P 1'
#
loop_
_entity.id
_entity.type
_entity.pdbx_description
1 polymer ?
#
loop_
_entity_poly.entity_id
_entity_poly.type
_entity_poly.pdbx_seq_one_letter_code
_entity_poly.pdbx_strand_id
1 'polypeptide(L)'
;MTTRRTDRRAPLYVLLAIAALGTLARVLALGERMTHWGEARLGYDVLRYAATGIFEYRPVTHGPLLYHVDRFLFELLGASDFVMRLPVAVVGGLLPVAAWLYRDHLRDLEVVVLGVLLSANPVLVYYSRFARTDVLVAAFAFTALGLFVRTRHTGDHRYLYAASAFAALAFASKANAPLYAALWVLSGLFVLDQRSLLRAFSSRPVFDKARGGVLLGRLRARATAEMAVVAVFNPVFVYTFGPFSASVTTILLVVVALVGGLLLDDAGRIADRNAVWALGAIVGAYVGSSIVLGDALEPGARQFAFAFVWLTAAAGVVGVLTARTRVGARIRRWRAPATLAVVCFAVLTLGLFAPRNPDGLGLWSALATPSQLPALVDAGLVAPIEEYGRVWLGGHHNDYMTYAVALLRTLASVAIVVVAAAVVGVLANRYGDRDELVEFAVVWGALSVAVYPVAAVVNAPWHAVHVVVALAIPAAVAIGHVLRAIPRGVRDRNPAVAGVALLVCCVVLAAPLATTAGTAYLHPQSPDNDLVQYGQPSDDFRETLDAVEGAAAANDDGPDVVYYGAYFHVDNASVTDRLPVGDIYREDDGEYDLVGENLGWYNRLPLSWYFEGYGATTDSADRRPELDALLETDPPVVVTRATHADNVSRLLDVDYSRTTFDLTQRNVSVTVFVNESATPPPRRAVDANTVLAGAEPTESSVSFGPLAEPTESSVSFGPLAEPTESSVRPGTLAEPTESSVRPGTLA
;
A
#
# COMPACT_ATOMS: atom_id res chain seq x y z
N MET A 1 -54.14 6.48 3.02
CA MET A 1 -52.82 7.02 2.68
C MET A 1 -51.97 5.89 2.17
N THR A 2 -51.86 5.72 0.87
CA THR A 2 -51.06 4.74 0.19
C THR A 2 -49.60 5.18 0.33
N THR A 3 -48.85 4.57 1.25
CA THR A 3 -47.40 4.71 1.32
C THR A 3 -46.83 4.19 0.01
N ARG A 4 -46.35 5.10 -0.86
CA ARG A 4 -45.49 4.75 -1.99
C ARG A 4 -44.38 3.89 -1.42
N ARG A 5 -44.36 2.61 -1.78
CA ARG A 5 -43.15 1.77 -1.68
C ARG A 5 -42.10 2.47 -2.53
N THR A 6 -41.26 3.28 -1.92
CA THR A 6 -40.06 3.78 -2.55
C THR A 6 -39.28 2.57 -3.05
N ASP A 7 -38.94 2.58 -4.32
CA ASP A 7 -38.19 1.50 -4.92
C ASP A 7 -36.84 1.40 -4.14
N ARG A 8 -36.67 0.33 -3.37
CA ARG A 8 -35.49 0.11 -2.52
C ARG A 8 -34.21 0.05 -3.36
N ARG A 9 -34.28 0.00 -4.68
CA ARG A 9 -33.17 -0.03 -5.61
C ARG A 9 -32.79 1.34 -6.17
N ALA A 10 -33.55 2.38 -5.94
CA ALA A 10 -33.24 3.72 -6.45
C ALA A 10 -31.84 4.22 -6.10
N PRO A 11 -31.35 4.10 -4.84
CA PRO A 11 -29.98 4.50 -4.52
C PRO A 11 -28.91 3.71 -5.30
N LEU A 12 -29.16 2.43 -5.62
CA LEU A 12 -28.22 1.64 -6.41
C LEU A 12 -28.10 2.17 -7.84
N TYR A 13 -29.20 2.52 -8.48
CA TYR A 13 -29.15 3.11 -9.84
C TYR A 13 -28.39 4.46 -9.85
N VAL A 14 -28.58 5.26 -8.81
CA VAL A 14 -27.82 6.52 -8.64
C VAL A 14 -26.33 6.23 -8.45
N LEU A 15 -25.97 5.24 -7.64
CA LEU A 15 -24.57 4.83 -7.46
C LEU A 15 -23.96 4.31 -8.75
N LEU A 16 -24.68 3.55 -9.56
CA LEU A 16 -24.20 3.09 -10.87
C LEU A 16 -23.95 4.27 -11.82
N ALA A 17 -24.84 5.28 -11.82
CA ALA A 17 -24.63 6.50 -12.60
C ALA A 17 -23.40 7.29 -12.11
N ILE A 18 -23.24 7.44 -10.78
CA ILE A 18 -22.05 8.07 -10.17
C ILE A 18 -20.78 7.31 -10.55
N ALA A 19 -20.81 5.98 -10.51
CA ALA A 19 -19.66 5.15 -10.87
C ALA A 19 -19.31 5.29 -12.37
N ALA A 20 -20.32 5.32 -13.24
CA ALA A 20 -20.10 5.52 -14.69
C ALA A 20 -19.44 6.88 -14.97
N LEU A 21 -19.96 7.96 -14.39
CA LEU A 21 -19.39 9.30 -14.51
C LEU A 21 -18.00 9.38 -13.86
N GLY A 22 -17.82 8.77 -12.71
CA GLY A 22 -16.53 8.71 -12.01
C GLY A 22 -15.47 7.91 -12.77
N THR A 23 -15.86 6.84 -13.46
CA THR A 23 -14.96 6.07 -14.36
C THR A 23 -14.61 6.90 -15.58
N LEU A 24 -15.60 7.53 -16.23
CA LEU A 24 -15.34 8.39 -17.38
C LEU A 24 -14.37 9.52 -17.04
N ALA A 25 -14.56 10.19 -15.90
CA ALA A 25 -13.65 11.23 -15.44
C ALA A 25 -12.22 10.69 -15.25
N ARG A 26 -12.04 9.49 -14.71
CA ARG A 26 -10.71 8.90 -14.47
C ARG A 26 -9.99 8.49 -15.76
N VAL A 27 -10.76 8.05 -16.75
CA VAL A 27 -10.23 7.60 -18.05
C VAL A 27 -9.92 8.79 -18.97
N LEU A 28 -10.58 9.95 -18.78
CA LEU A 28 -10.32 11.15 -19.56
C LEU A 28 -8.86 11.61 -19.39
N ALA A 29 -8.16 11.78 -20.50
CA ALA A 29 -6.75 12.21 -20.54
C ALA A 29 -5.82 11.33 -19.66
N LEU A 30 -6.07 10.02 -19.59
CA LEU A 30 -5.36 9.11 -18.68
C LEU A 30 -3.90 8.88 -19.10
N GLY A 31 -3.61 8.91 -20.40
CA GLY A 31 -2.27 8.73 -20.98
C GLY A 31 -1.43 10.00 -21.07
N GLU A 32 -2.00 11.19 -20.80
CA GLU A 32 -1.29 12.47 -21.07
C GLU A 32 -0.19 12.80 -20.06
N ARG A 33 -0.34 12.36 -18.79
CA ARG A 33 0.66 12.61 -17.76
C ARG A 33 1.89 11.72 -17.98
N MET A 34 3.08 12.31 -17.82
CA MET A 34 4.34 11.56 -17.81
C MET A 34 4.31 10.43 -16.79
N THR A 35 4.89 9.29 -17.16
CA THR A 35 4.92 8.11 -16.30
C THR A 35 5.82 8.33 -15.10
N HIS A 36 5.29 8.04 -13.91
CA HIS A 36 6.05 8.07 -12.68
C HIS A 36 7.07 6.92 -12.66
N TRP A 37 8.22 7.13 -12.02
CA TRP A 37 9.27 6.11 -11.88
C TRP A 37 8.74 4.70 -11.51
N GLY A 38 7.86 4.61 -10.52
CA GLY A 38 7.28 3.33 -10.10
C GLY A 38 6.29 2.73 -11.09
N GLU A 39 5.59 3.56 -11.90
CA GLU A 39 4.74 3.07 -12.99
C GLU A 39 5.59 2.52 -14.13
N ALA A 40 6.63 3.25 -14.54
CA ALA A 40 7.56 2.82 -15.57
C ALA A 40 8.23 1.49 -15.24
N ARG A 41 8.64 1.31 -13.98
CA ARG A 41 9.17 0.04 -13.49
C ARG A 41 8.15 -1.09 -13.61
N LEU A 42 6.89 -0.86 -13.18
CA LEU A 42 5.83 -1.84 -13.31
C LEU A 42 5.60 -2.21 -14.78
N GLY A 43 5.45 -1.20 -15.65
CA GLY A 43 5.21 -1.40 -17.07
C GLY A 43 6.32 -2.21 -17.74
N TYR A 44 7.57 -1.88 -17.44
CA TYR A 44 8.73 -2.63 -17.94
C TYR A 44 8.74 -4.09 -17.47
N ASP A 45 8.54 -4.33 -16.17
CA ASP A 45 8.46 -5.69 -15.63
C ASP A 45 7.31 -6.50 -16.26
N VAL A 46 6.18 -5.84 -16.59
CA VAL A 46 5.04 -6.47 -17.30
C VAL A 46 5.40 -6.81 -18.73
N LEU A 47 6.11 -5.94 -19.47
CA LEU A 47 6.61 -6.24 -20.82
C LEU A 47 7.53 -7.45 -20.81
N ARG A 48 8.47 -7.51 -19.89
CA ARG A 48 9.36 -8.67 -19.73
C ARG A 48 8.57 -9.95 -19.41
N TYR A 49 7.57 -9.85 -18.53
CA TYR A 49 6.69 -10.97 -18.23
C TYR A 49 5.91 -11.42 -19.48
N ALA A 50 5.43 -10.48 -20.31
CA ALA A 50 4.75 -10.81 -21.56
C ALA A 50 5.71 -11.52 -22.54
N ALA A 51 6.95 -11.01 -22.66
CA ALA A 51 7.96 -11.56 -23.57
C ALA A 51 8.46 -12.96 -23.17
N THR A 52 8.77 -13.17 -21.90
CA THR A 52 9.42 -14.39 -21.41
C THR A 52 8.44 -15.44 -20.89
N GLY A 53 7.22 -15.04 -20.55
CA GLY A 53 6.28 -15.88 -19.80
C GLY A 53 6.70 -16.11 -18.34
N ILE A 54 7.82 -15.54 -17.88
CA ILE A 54 8.37 -15.74 -16.54
C ILE A 54 7.86 -14.63 -15.62
N PHE A 55 7.22 -15.05 -14.53
CA PHE A 55 6.82 -14.18 -13.44
C PHE A 55 7.30 -14.76 -12.11
N GLU A 56 8.00 -13.95 -11.36
CA GLU A 56 8.38 -14.23 -9.98
C GLU A 56 7.99 -13.01 -9.13
N TYR A 57 7.22 -13.24 -8.07
CA TYR A 57 6.78 -12.14 -7.23
C TYR A 57 7.94 -11.55 -6.43
N ARG A 58 8.06 -10.24 -6.48
CA ARG A 58 9.03 -9.45 -5.70
C ARG A 58 8.29 -8.35 -4.96
N PRO A 59 8.38 -8.27 -3.62
CA PRO A 59 7.57 -7.35 -2.81
C PRO A 59 8.03 -5.89 -2.83
N VAL A 60 9.07 -5.57 -3.58
CA VAL A 60 9.70 -4.24 -3.58
C VAL A 60 8.79 -3.11 -4.08
N THR A 61 7.77 -3.41 -4.87
CA THR A 61 6.89 -2.40 -5.46
C THR A 61 5.42 -2.64 -5.16
N HIS A 62 4.77 -3.40 -6.01
CA HIS A 62 3.33 -3.64 -6.00
C HIS A 62 3.06 -5.13 -5.86
N GLY A 63 1.86 -5.51 -5.43
CA GLY A 63 1.44 -6.90 -5.42
C GLY A 63 1.25 -7.44 -6.85
N PRO A 64 1.11 -8.77 -7.00
CA PRO A 64 1.10 -9.45 -8.30
C PRO A 64 -0.10 -9.13 -9.19
N LEU A 65 -1.18 -8.58 -8.63
CA LEU A 65 -2.45 -8.41 -9.33
C LEU A 65 -2.30 -7.58 -10.60
N LEU A 66 -1.64 -6.40 -10.53
CA LEU A 66 -1.44 -5.54 -11.71
C LEU A 66 -0.57 -6.21 -12.75
N TYR A 67 0.48 -6.94 -12.37
CA TYR A 67 1.34 -7.66 -13.33
C TYR A 67 0.52 -8.60 -14.23
N HIS A 68 -0.40 -9.36 -13.65
CA HIS A 68 -1.24 -10.29 -14.41
C HIS A 68 -2.30 -9.57 -15.24
N VAL A 69 -2.91 -8.51 -14.70
CA VAL A 69 -3.96 -7.76 -15.41
C VAL A 69 -3.36 -6.96 -16.56
N ASP A 70 -2.26 -6.24 -16.30
CA ASP A 70 -1.62 -5.41 -17.31
C ASP A 70 -0.95 -6.24 -18.39
N ARG A 71 -0.35 -7.40 -18.07
CA ARG A 71 0.11 -8.33 -19.08
C ARG A 71 -1.00 -8.69 -20.08
N PHE A 72 -2.17 -9.10 -19.56
CA PHE A 72 -3.30 -9.46 -20.42
C PHE A 72 -3.77 -8.25 -21.27
N LEU A 73 -3.80 -7.06 -20.67
CA LEU A 73 -4.20 -5.84 -21.38
C LEU A 73 -3.16 -5.39 -22.41
N PHE A 74 -1.88 -5.53 -22.13
CA PHE A 74 -0.82 -5.23 -23.09
C PHE A 74 -0.85 -6.16 -24.30
N GLU A 75 -1.11 -7.45 -24.06
CA GLU A 75 -1.30 -8.43 -25.16
C GLU A 75 -2.55 -8.10 -26.01
N LEU A 76 -3.60 -7.51 -25.42
CA LEU A 76 -4.86 -7.24 -26.11
C LEU A 76 -4.91 -5.84 -26.77
N LEU A 77 -4.38 -4.81 -26.12
CA LEU A 77 -4.56 -3.42 -26.47
C LEU A 77 -3.24 -2.69 -26.84
N GLY A 78 -2.12 -3.36 -26.70
CA GLY A 78 -0.79 -2.76 -26.79
C GLY A 78 -0.34 -2.11 -25.47
N ALA A 79 0.97 -1.99 -25.29
CA ALA A 79 1.57 -1.34 -24.14
C ALA A 79 1.53 0.19 -24.29
N SER A 80 0.99 0.87 -23.32
CA SER A 80 0.97 2.34 -23.28
C SER A 80 0.68 2.86 -21.87
N ASP A 81 0.99 4.13 -21.61
CA ASP A 81 0.65 4.83 -20.36
C ASP A 81 -0.85 4.74 -20.03
N PHE A 82 -1.69 4.82 -21.06
CA PHE A 82 -3.13 4.69 -20.94
C PHE A 82 -3.55 3.28 -20.47
N VAL A 83 -3.07 2.25 -21.16
CA VAL A 83 -3.47 0.86 -20.90
C VAL A 83 -2.98 0.40 -19.55
N MET A 84 -1.74 0.74 -19.18
CA MET A 84 -1.16 0.43 -17.86
C MET A 84 -1.96 1.03 -16.69
N ARG A 85 -2.56 2.20 -16.86
CA ARG A 85 -3.34 2.88 -15.81
C ARG A 85 -4.81 2.48 -15.79
N LEU A 86 -5.32 1.90 -16.87
CA LEU A 86 -6.73 1.61 -17.06
C LEU A 86 -7.34 0.73 -15.96
N PRO A 87 -6.71 -0.35 -15.46
CA PRO A 87 -7.28 -1.17 -14.39
C PRO A 87 -7.54 -0.39 -13.11
N VAL A 88 -6.61 0.48 -12.72
CA VAL A 88 -6.73 1.29 -11.50
C VAL A 88 -7.82 2.34 -11.67
N ALA A 89 -7.90 2.98 -12.83
CA ALA A 89 -8.92 3.96 -13.16
C ALA A 89 -10.33 3.35 -13.12
N VAL A 90 -10.51 2.15 -13.67
CA VAL A 90 -11.78 1.44 -13.67
C VAL A 90 -12.18 1.01 -12.26
N VAL A 91 -11.30 0.38 -11.49
CA VAL A 91 -11.59 -0.05 -10.12
C VAL A 91 -11.89 1.16 -9.22
N GLY A 92 -11.10 2.23 -9.33
CA GLY A 92 -11.36 3.48 -8.60
C GLY A 92 -12.69 4.14 -8.99
N GLY A 93 -13.08 4.06 -10.27
CA GLY A 93 -14.36 4.53 -10.77
C GLY A 93 -15.55 3.69 -10.28
N LEU A 94 -15.36 2.40 -10.08
CA LEU A 94 -16.39 1.47 -9.56
C LEU A 94 -16.51 1.49 -8.03
N LEU A 95 -15.54 2.03 -7.29
CA LEU A 95 -15.56 2.10 -5.83
C LEU A 95 -16.85 2.68 -5.24
N PRO A 96 -17.52 3.70 -5.82
CA PRO A 96 -18.81 4.24 -5.34
C PRO A 96 -19.90 3.18 -5.19
N VAL A 97 -19.90 2.13 -6.01
CA VAL A 97 -20.92 1.05 -5.95
C VAL A 97 -20.81 0.28 -4.62
N ALA A 98 -19.63 0.19 -4.05
CA ALA A 98 -19.42 -0.46 -2.75
C ALA A 98 -20.18 0.24 -1.60
N ALA A 99 -20.54 1.51 -1.73
CA ALA A 99 -21.39 2.22 -0.77
C ALA A 99 -22.75 1.51 -0.54
N TRP A 100 -23.26 0.81 -1.55
CA TRP A 100 -24.50 0.03 -1.45
C TRP A 100 -24.44 -1.10 -0.41
N LEU A 101 -23.25 -1.58 -0.10
CA LEU A 101 -23.06 -2.65 0.89
C LEU A 101 -23.37 -2.18 2.31
N TYR A 102 -23.32 -0.88 2.57
CA TYR A 102 -23.52 -0.27 3.89
C TYR A 102 -24.97 0.24 4.12
N ARG A 103 -25.89 0.01 3.18
CA ARG A 103 -27.28 0.51 3.20
C ARG A 103 -28.14 0.11 4.41
N ASP A 104 -27.73 -0.88 5.21
CA ASP A 104 -28.48 -1.25 6.41
C ASP A 104 -28.05 -0.43 7.65
N HIS A 105 -26.94 0.25 7.54
CA HIS A 105 -26.39 1.15 8.57
C HIS A 105 -26.55 2.63 8.20
N LEU A 106 -26.63 2.93 6.90
CA LEU A 106 -26.76 4.27 6.36
C LEU A 106 -28.15 4.45 5.72
N ARG A 107 -28.69 5.66 5.82
CA ARG A 107 -29.94 6.03 5.11
C ARG A 107 -29.67 6.16 3.61
N ASP A 108 -30.69 6.01 2.78
CA ASP A 108 -30.57 6.04 1.32
C ASP A 108 -29.78 7.26 0.81
N LEU A 109 -30.05 8.44 1.38
CA LEU A 109 -29.32 9.68 1.04
C LEU A 109 -27.85 9.61 1.46
N GLU A 110 -27.56 9.05 2.63
CA GLU A 110 -26.19 8.89 3.14
C GLU A 110 -25.39 7.90 2.31
N VAL A 111 -26.04 6.84 1.81
CA VAL A 111 -25.42 5.88 0.86
C VAL A 111 -25.05 6.58 -0.46
N VAL A 112 -25.94 7.43 -0.99
CA VAL A 112 -25.65 8.21 -2.21
C VAL A 112 -24.51 9.21 -1.96
N VAL A 113 -24.54 9.93 -0.84
CA VAL A 113 -23.48 10.87 -0.47
C VAL A 113 -22.14 10.14 -0.30
N LEU A 114 -22.12 8.96 0.33
CA LEU A 114 -20.91 8.15 0.42
C LEU A 114 -20.38 7.81 -0.99
N GLY A 115 -21.25 7.43 -1.92
CA GLY A 115 -20.86 7.20 -3.31
C GLY A 115 -20.27 8.44 -3.98
N VAL A 116 -20.84 9.62 -3.77
CA VAL A 116 -20.30 10.89 -4.29
C VAL A 116 -18.93 11.19 -3.69
N LEU A 117 -18.74 11.04 -2.37
CA LEU A 117 -17.46 11.27 -1.70
C LEU A 117 -16.38 10.33 -2.22
N LEU A 118 -16.69 9.05 -2.43
CA LEU A 118 -15.75 8.07 -2.98
C LEU A 118 -15.43 8.32 -4.47
N SER A 119 -16.37 8.93 -5.22
CA SER A 119 -16.18 9.25 -6.63
C SER A 119 -15.38 10.53 -6.88
N ALA A 120 -15.67 11.59 -6.12
CA ALA A 120 -15.21 12.95 -6.38
C ALA A 120 -14.08 13.42 -5.44
N ASN A 121 -13.61 12.60 -4.50
CA ASN A 121 -12.53 12.98 -3.61
C ASN A 121 -11.21 13.17 -4.39
N PRO A 122 -10.52 14.32 -4.25
CA PRO A 122 -9.30 14.62 -5.02
C PRO A 122 -8.21 13.55 -4.87
N VAL A 123 -7.97 13.05 -3.65
CA VAL A 123 -6.98 12.01 -3.37
C VAL A 123 -7.32 10.71 -4.13
N LEU A 124 -8.58 10.29 -4.09
CA LEU A 124 -9.02 9.06 -4.76
C LEU A 124 -9.02 9.20 -6.29
N VAL A 125 -9.39 10.37 -6.81
CA VAL A 125 -9.34 10.62 -8.26
C VAL A 125 -7.90 10.66 -8.74
N TYR A 126 -7.04 11.44 -8.08
CA TYR A 126 -5.64 11.60 -8.46
C TYR A 126 -4.91 10.24 -8.52
N TYR A 127 -4.92 9.48 -7.42
CA TYR A 127 -4.20 8.20 -7.36
C TYR A 127 -4.85 7.07 -8.15
N SER A 128 -6.14 7.16 -8.54
CA SER A 128 -6.73 6.21 -9.47
C SER A 128 -6.32 6.43 -10.93
N ARG A 129 -5.59 7.49 -11.23
CA ARG A 129 -5.01 7.80 -12.55
C ARG A 129 -3.52 7.42 -12.64
N PHE A 130 -3.04 6.60 -11.71
CA PHE A 130 -1.71 6.01 -11.69
C PHE A 130 -1.81 4.48 -11.75
N ALA A 131 -0.84 3.83 -12.38
CA ALA A 131 -0.66 2.38 -12.30
C ALA A 131 -0.06 2.01 -10.94
N ARG A 132 -0.77 2.37 -9.86
CA ARG A 132 -0.38 2.14 -8.48
C ARG A 132 -1.49 1.47 -7.69
N THR A 133 -1.11 0.64 -6.76
CA THR A 133 -2.03 -0.28 -6.08
C THR A 133 -2.73 0.29 -4.85
N ASP A 134 -2.46 1.55 -4.46
CA ASP A 134 -3.07 2.17 -3.27
C ASP A 134 -4.59 2.26 -3.36
N VAL A 135 -5.10 2.68 -4.52
CA VAL A 135 -6.55 2.71 -4.76
C VAL A 135 -7.15 1.31 -4.88
N LEU A 136 -6.42 0.37 -5.48
CA LEU A 136 -6.87 -1.03 -5.60
C LEU A 136 -7.05 -1.66 -4.21
N VAL A 137 -6.03 -1.60 -3.37
CA VAL A 137 -6.11 -2.18 -2.02
C VAL A 137 -7.21 -1.51 -1.20
N ALA A 138 -7.37 -0.18 -1.29
CA ALA A 138 -8.43 0.54 -0.60
C ALA A 138 -9.82 0.14 -1.09
N ALA A 139 -10.03 0.05 -2.41
CA ALA A 139 -11.30 -0.32 -3.02
C ALA A 139 -11.70 -1.77 -2.68
N PHE A 140 -10.77 -2.71 -2.82
CA PHE A 140 -11.04 -4.11 -2.50
C PHE A 140 -11.23 -4.32 -0.99
N ALA A 141 -10.43 -3.69 -0.14
CA ALA A 141 -10.60 -3.76 1.30
C ALA A 141 -11.95 -3.15 1.73
N PHE A 142 -12.30 -1.96 1.23
CA PHE A 142 -13.58 -1.32 1.52
C PHE A 142 -14.76 -2.19 1.09
N THR A 143 -14.68 -2.83 -0.08
CA THR A 143 -15.69 -3.77 -0.57
C THR A 143 -15.75 -5.02 0.30
N ALA A 144 -14.61 -5.60 0.68
CA ALA A 144 -14.53 -6.76 1.58
C ALA A 144 -15.18 -6.46 2.95
N LEU A 145 -14.89 -5.28 3.53
CA LEU A 145 -15.52 -4.83 4.77
C LEU A 145 -17.04 -4.73 4.62
N GLY A 146 -17.52 -4.09 3.55
CA GLY A 146 -18.95 -3.95 3.29
C GLY A 146 -19.66 -5.30 3.13
N LEU A 147 -19.04 -6.26 2.44
CA LEU A 147 -19.54 -7.63 2.31
C LEU A 147 -19.54 -8.37 3.65
N PHE A 148 -18.52 -8.16 4.48
CA PHE A 148 -18.49 -8.70 5.84
C PHE A 148 -19.60 -8.10 6.72
N VAL A 149 -19.85 -6.79 6.64
CA VAL A 149 -20.98 -6.12 7.30
C VAL A 149 -22.31 -6.74 6.83
N ARG A 150 -22.48 -6.98 5.52
CA ARG A 150 -23.65 -7.68 4.97
C ARG A 150 -23.80 -9.10 5.50
N THR A 151 -22.69 -9.84 5.59
CA THR A 151 -22.66 -11.18 6.18
C THR A 151 -23.25 -11.16 7.60
N ARG A 152 -22.81 -10.20 8.41
CA ARG A 152 -23.28 -10.07 9.81
C ARG A 152 -24.75 -9.70 9.91
N HIS A 153 -25.24 -8.84 8.99
CA HIS A 153 -26.63 -8.38 8.99
C HIS A 153 -27.59 -9.45 8.47
N THR A 154 -27.26 -10.10 7.35
CA THR A 154 -28.16 -11.06 6.68
C THR A 154 -27.98 -12.50 7.18
N GLY A 155 -26.81 -12.85 7.68
CA GLY A 155 -26.42 -14.23 7.99
C GLY A 155 -26.15 -15.10 6.77
N ASP A 156 -26.15 -14.52 5.54
CA ASP A 156 -25.86 -15.24 4.30
C ASP A 156 -24.34 -15.38 4.08
N HIS A 157 -23.88 -16.61 4.01
CA HIS A 157 -22.48 -16.97 3.86
C HIS A 157 -21.90 -16.60 2.49
N ARG A 158 -22.73 -16.37 1.46
CA ARG A 158 -22.27 -15.93 0.13
C ARG A 158 -21.49 -14.61 0.21
N TYR A 159 -21.96 -13.69 1.06
CA TYR A 159 -21.24 -12.44 1.31
C TYR A 159 -19.89 -12.65 1.99
N LEU A 160 -19.76 -13.66 2.84
CA LEU A 160 -18.48 -14.01 3.47
C LEU A 160 -17.46 -14.52 2.44
N TYR A 161 -17.89 -15.38 1.51
CA TYR A 161 -17.02 -15.88 0.46
C TYR A 161 -16.60 -14.78 -0.51
N ALA A 162 -17.54 -13.92 -0.88
CA ALA A 162 -17.22 -12.73 -1.67
C ALA A 162 -16.26 -11.78 -0.92
N ALA A 163 -16.48 -11.56 0.38
CA ALA A 163 -15.56 -10.77 1.23
C ALA A 163 -14.16 -11.35 1.23
N SER A 164 -14.04 -12.67 1.32
CA SER A 164 -12.78 -13.40 1.28
C SER A 164 -12.06 -13.24 -0.07
N ALA A 165 -12.79 -13.30 -1.18
CA ALA A 165 -12.23 -13.07 -2.51
C ALA A 165 -11.72 -11.63 -2.68
N PHE A 166 -12.50 -10.63 -2.26
CA PHE A 166 -12.05 -9.23 -2.29
C PHE A 166 -10.87 -8.97 -1.33
N ALA A 167 -10.82 -9.67 -0.19
CA ALA A 167 -9.67 -9.60 0.71
C ALA A 167 -8.39 -10.20 0.06
N ALA A 168 -8.52 -11.29 -0.71
CA ALA A 168 -7.41 -11.87 -1.48
C ALA A 168 -6.94 -10.90 -2.58
N LEU A 169 -7.86 -10.23 -3.29
CA LEU A 169 -7.51 -9.20 -4.27
C LEU A 169 -6.81 -8.00 -3.62
N ALA A 170 -7.27 -7.57 -2.44
CA ALA A 170 -6.59 -6.52 -1.67
C ALA A 170 -5.17 -6.95 -1.28
N PHE A 171 -5.00 -8.18 -0.79
CA PHE A 171 -3.70 -8.74 -0.43
C PHE A 171 -2.77 -8.86 -1.64
N ALA A 172 -3.29 -9.28 -2.79
CA ALA A 172 -2.54 -9.36 -4.03
C ALA A 172 -2.28 -8.00 -4.70
N SER A 173 -2.91 -6.93 -4.21
CA SER A 173 -2.65 -5.58 -4.72
C SER A 173 -1.45 -4.93 -4.04
N LYS A 174 -1.34 -5.00 -2.71
CA LYS A 174 -0.28 -4.30 -1.97
C LYS A 174 0.00 -4.92 -0.61
N ALA A 175 1.27 -4.85 -0.21
CA ALA A 175 1.76 -5.35 1.06
C ALA A 175 1.07 -4.75 2.31
N ASN A 176 0.40 -3.58 2.20
CA ASN A 176 -0.32 -2.96 3.32
C ASN A 176 -1.73 -3.52 3.57
N ALA A 177 -2.21 -4.50 2.79
CA ALA A 177 -3.51 -5.13 3.02
C ALA A 177 -3.65 -5.78 4.43
N PRO A 178 -2.64 -6.46 5.00
CA PRO A 178 -2.69 -6.93 6.38
C PRO A 178 -2.90 -5.81 7.42
N LEU A 179 -2.37 -4.61 7.15
CA LEU A 179 -2.57 -3.45 8.02
C LEU A 179 -4.04 -3.04 8.10
N TYR A 180 -4.80 -3.12 6.98
CA TYR A 180 -6.25 -2.93 7.01
C TYR A 180 -6.94 -3.91 7.97
N ALA A 181 -6.58 -5.20 7.89
CA ALA A 181 -7.14 -6.22 8.77
C ALA A 181 -6.82 -5.93 10.24
N ALA A 182 -5.58 -5.54 10.55
CA ALA A 182 -5.15 -5.15 11.89
C ALA A 182 -5.93 -3.92 12.41
N LEU A 183 -6.04 -2.88 11.61
CA LEU A 183 -6.78 -1.67 11.96
C LEU A 183 -8.27 -1.95 12.17
N TRP A 184 -8.89 -2.84 11.37
CA TRP A 184 -10.28 -3.25 11.55
C TRP A 184 -10.49 -4.06 12.82
N VAL A 185 -9.57 -4.96 13.16
CA VAL A 185 -9.62 -5.71 14.42
C VAL A 185 -9.53 -4.74 15.60
N LEU A 186 -8.56 -3.82 15.60
CA LEU A 186 -8.40 -2.81 16.64
C LEU A 186 -9.64 -1.92 16.77
N SER A 187 -10.18 -1.43 15.65
CA SER A 187 -11.39 -0.60 15.63
C SER A 187 -12.61 -1.36 16.15
N GLY A 188 -12.78 -2.61 15.75
CA GLY A 188 -13.85 -3.47 16.23
C GLY A 188 -13.76 -3.74 17.72
N LEU A 189 -12.56 -4.02 18.23
CA LEU A 189 -12.30 -4.23 19.65
C LEU A 189 -12.59 -2.96 20.46
N PHE A 190 -12.17 -1.79 19.98
CA PHE A 190 -12.46 -0.52 20.61
C PHE A 190 -13.97 -0.26 20.72
N VAL A 191 -14.74 -0.46 19.62
CA VAL A 191 -16.19 -0.30 19.62
C VAL A 191 -16.86 -1.29 20.58
N LEU A 192 -16.41 -2.56 20.62
CA LEU A 192 -16.92 -3.57 21.56
C LEU A 192 -16.64 -3.18 23.01
N ASP A 193 -15.46 -2.62 23.27
CA ASP A 193 -15.07 -2.15 24.60
C ASP A 193 -15.95 -1.00 25.07
N GLN A 194 -16.10 0.03 24.24
CA GLN A 194 -16.99 1.15 24.50
C GLN A 194 -18.43 0.70 24.81
N ARG A 195 -18.94 -0.32 24.11
CA ARG A 195 -20.27 -0.90 24.35
C ARG A 195 -20.38 -1.59 25.69
N SER A 196 -19.38 -2.36 26.08
CA SER A 196 -19.39 -3.06 27.35
C SER A 196 -19.41 -2.07 28.51
N LEU A 197 -18.64 -0.98 28.41
CA LEU A 197 -18.60 0.10 29.36
C LEU A 197 -19.95 0.88 29.40
N LEU A 198 -20.50 1.26 28.24
CA LEU A 198 -21.76 1.99 28.17
C LEU A 198 -22.96 1.18 28.67
N ARG A 199 -23.02 -0.12 28.42
CA ARG A 199 -24.05 -1.00 29.01
C ARG A 199 -23.95 -1.07 30.52
N ALA A 200 -22.73 -1.05 31.06
CA ALA A 200 -22.52 -1.00 32.50
C ALA A 200 -22.99 0.33 33.12
N PHE A 201 -22.89 1.44 32.34
CA PHE A 201 -23.38 2.77 32.76
C PHE A 201 -24.90 2.95 32.60
N SER A 202 -25.50 2.48 31.48
CA SER A 202 -26.89 2.75 31.13
C SER A 202 -27.91 1.99 31.96
N SER A 203 -27.47 0.91 32.60
CA SER A 203 -28.38 0.08 33.41
C SER A 203 -28.76 0.68 34.76
N ARG A 204 -28.21 1.87 35.19
CA ARG A 204 -28.45 2.44 36.53
C ARG A 204 -28.02 3.91 36.63
N PRO A 205 -28.67 4.77 37.46
CA PRO A 205 -28.35 6.21 37.58
C PRO A 205 -26.93 6.45 38.14
N VAL A 206 -26.23 7.40 37.52
CA VAL A 206 -24.79 7.69 37.66
C VAL A 206 -24.36 8.24 39.03
N PHE A 207 -25.30 8.68 39.88
CA PHE A 207 -24.99 9.43 41.10
C PHE A 207 -25.03 8.66 42.44
N ASP A 208 -25.00 7.32 42.38
CA ASP A 208 -24.95 6.53 43.62
C ASP A 208 -23.51 6.16 44.00
N LYS A 209 -23.00 6.73 45.09
CA LYS A 209 -21.62 6.52 45.61
C LYS A 209 -21.25 5.03 45.82
N ALA A 210 -22.20 4.17 46.16
CA ALA A 210 -21.97 2.74 46.32
C ALA A 210 -21.66 2.05 44.96
N ARG A 211 -22.07 2.63 43.87
CA ARG A 211 -21.94 2.10 42.50
C ARG A 211 -20.67 2.54 41.81
N GLY A 212 -20.13 3.70 42.16
CA GLY A 212 -18.78 4.12 41.73
C GLY A 212 -17.71 3.10 42.17
N GLY A 213 -17.86 2.52 43.33
CA GLY A 213 -16.98 1.45 43.85
C GLY A 213 -17.06 0.14 43.04
N VAL A 214 -18.25 -0.24 42.58
CA VAL A 214 -18.44 -1.46 41.75
C VAL A 214 -17.87 -1.26 40.35
N LEU A 215 -18.04 -0.07 39.73
CA LEU A 215 -17.47 0.24 38.46
C LEU A 215 -15.93 0.31 38.51
N LEU A 216 -15.38 1.00 39.52
CA LEU A 216 -13.94 1.05 39.75
C LEU A 216 -13.35 -0.33 40.02
N GLY A 217 -14.09 -1.18 40.74
CA GLY A 217 -13.73 -2.58 40.97
C GLY A 217 -13.68 -3.41 39.70
N ARG A 218 -14.65 -3.22 38.78
CA ARG A 218 -14.66 -3.89 37.46
C ARG A 218 -13.55 -3.35 36.56
N LEU A 219 -13.32 -2.05 36.49
CA LEU A 219 -12.22 -1.47 35.74
C LEU A 219 -10.86 -1.96 36.28
N ARG A 220 -10.68 -2.03 37.60
CA ARG A 220 -9.49 -2.61 38.21
C ARG A 220 -9.33 -4.10 37.85
N ALA A 221 -10.38 -4.91 37.99
CA ALA A 221 -10.33 -6.31 37.66
C ALA A 221 -9.98 -6.54 36.18
N ARG A 222 -10.54 -5.72 35.31
CA ARG A 222 -10.26 -5.75 33.88
C ARG A 222 -8.81 -5.34 33.56
N ALA A 223 -8.35 -4.21 34.10
CA ALA A 223 -6.97 -3.78 33.94
C ALA A 223 -5.97 -4.81 34.50
N THR A 224 -6.31 -5.46 35.60
CA THR A 224 -5.50 -6.56 36.18
C THR A 224 -5.48 -7.78 35.27
N ALA A 225 -6.60 -8.12 34.61
CA ALA A 225 -6.67 -9.23 33.67
C ALA A 225 -5.86 -8.91 32.39
N GLU A 226 -5.99 -7.69 31.87
CA GLU A 226 -5.22 -7.22 30.71
C GLU A 226 -3.72 -7.21 31.02
N MET A 227 -3.31 -6.71 32.19
CA MET A 227 -1.90 -6.75 32.63
C MET A 227 -1.39 -8.17 32.83
N ALA A 228 -2.22 -9.08 33.37
CA ALA A 228 -1.85 -10.49 33.52
C ALA A 228 -1.65 -11.16 32.14
N VAL A 229 -2.52 -10.87 31.17
CA VAL A 229 -2.37 -11.35 29.79
C VAL A 229 -1.09 -10.80 29.18
N VAL A 230 -0.81 -9.51 29.30
CA VAL A 230 0.45 -8.90 28.84
C VAL A 230 1.66 -9.54 29.49
N ALA A 231 1.65 -9.72 30.82
CA ALA A 231 2.77 -10.29 31.55
C ALA A 231 3.08 -11.74 31.15
N VAL A 232 2.03 -12.53 30.84
CA VAL A 232 2.18 -13.93 30.41
C VAL A 232 2.64 -14.03 28.97
N PHE A 233 2.12 -13.16 28.10
CA PHE A 233 2.41 -13.25 26.66
C PHE A 233 3.61 -12.42 26.23
N ASN A 234 4.04 -11.41 27.00
CA ASN A 234 5.18 -10.56 26.66
C ASN A 234 6.46 -11.35 26.37
N PRO A 235 6.91 -12.31 27.20
CA PRO A 235 8.09 -13.11 26.91
C PRO A 235 7.93 -13.93 25.60
N VAL A 236 6.73 -14.46 25.37
CA VAL A 236 6.40 -15.21 24.16
C VAL A 236 6.47 -14.34 22.93
N PHE A 237 5.90 -13.14 23.00
CA PHE A 237 5.94 -12.18 21.89
C PHE A 237 7.35 -11.66 21.62
N VAL A 238 8.12 -11.35 22.67
CA VAL A 238 9.52 -10.91 22.52
C VAL A 238 10.38 -11.99 21.89
N TYR A 239 10.16 -13.24 22.26
CA TYR A 239 10.92 -14.36 21.68
C TYR A 239 10.52 -14.64 20.24
N THR A 240 9.22 -14.63 19.93
CA THR A 240 8.69 -14.97 18.59
C THR A 240 8.85 -13.82 17.60
N PHE A 241 8.70 -12.59 18.08
CA PHE A 241 8.69 -11.37 17.26
C PHE A 241 9.81 -10.40 17.63
N GLY A 242 10.75 -10.80 18.47
CA GLY A 242 11.90 -9.98 18.88
C GLY A 242 12.80 -9.47 17.74
N PRO A 243 12.88 -10.18 16.60
CA PRO A 243 13.51 -9.63 15.40
C PRO A 243 12.70 -8.50 14.74
N PHE A 244 11.42 -8.38 15.07
CA PHE A 244 10.54 -7.33 14.55
C PHE A 244 10.61 -6.08 15.44
N SER A 245 10.29 -4.91 14.87
CA SER A 245 10.38 -3.65 15.62
C SER A 245 9.56 -3.68 16.92
N ALA A 246 10.05 -2.98 17.94
CA ALA A 246 9.38 -2.86 19.24
C ALA A 246 7.93 -2.35 19.11
N SER A 247 7.65 -1.55 18.09
CA SER A 247 6.32 -1.01 17.79
C SER A 247 5.32 -2.11 17.43
N VAL A 248 5.72 -3.07 16.60
CA VAL A 248 4.84 -4.19 16.18
C VAL A 248 4.57 -5.12 17.33
N THR A 249 5.61 -5.47 18.08
CA THR A 249 5.48 -6.28 19.29
C THR A 249 4.49 -5.64 20.26
N THR A 250 4.55 -4.32 20.46
CA THR A 250 3.63 -3.56 21.29
C THR A 250 2.20 -3.59 20.76
N ILE A 251 1.99 -3.38 19.46
CA ILE A 251 0.65 -3.45 18.85
C ILE A 251 0.02 -4.83 19.02
N LEU A 252 0.77 -5.89 18.76
CA LEU A 252 0.29 -7.26 18.92
C LEU A 252 -0.05 -7.57 20.38
N LEU A 253 0.78 -7.13 21.33
CA LEU A 253 0.52 -7.27 22.77
C LEU A 253 -0.76 -6.54 23.19
N VAL A 254 -0.98 -5.31 22.70
CA VAL A 254 -2.20 -4.54 22.96
C VAL A 254 -3.42 -5.28 22.41
N VAL A 255 -3.35 -5.81 21.19
CA VAL A 255 -4.45 -6.58 20.58
C VAL A 255 -4.76 -7.83 21.41
N VAL A 256 -3.74 -8.60 21.80
CA VAL A 256 -3.93 -9.82 22.59
C VAL A 256 -4.47 -9.48 23.98
N ALA A 257 -3.99 -8.40 24.60
CA ALA A 257 -4.48 -7.94 25.89
C ALA A 257 -5.97 -7.54 25.83
N LEU A 258 -6.36 -6.76 24.81
CA LEU A 258 -7.74 -6.33 24.60
C LEU A 258 -8.66 -7.54 24.31
N VAL A 259 -8.26 -8.46 23.44
CA VAL A 259 -9.02 -9.68 23.13
C VAL A 259 -9.13 -10.57 24.37
N GLY A 260 -8.02 -10.82 25.05
CA GLY A 260 -7.98 -11.63 26.25
C GLY A 260 -8.83 -11.03 27.38
N GLY A 261 -8.72 -9.71 27.62
CA GLY A 261 -9.50 -8.99 28.61
C GLY A 261 -11.01 -9.04 28.33
N LEU A 262 -11.42 -8.84 27.06
CA LEU A 262 -12.83 -8.95 26.65
C LEU A 262 -13.39 -10.36 26.81
N LEU A 263 -12.62 -11.38 26.44
CA LEU A 263 -13.05 -12.79 26.58
C LEU A 263 -13.16 -13.22 28.05
N LEU A 264 -12.26 -12.74 28.90
CA LEU A 264 -12.27 -13.03 30.34
C LEU A 264 -13.39 -12.26 31.04
N ASP A 265 -13.69 -11.02 30.65
CA ASP A 265 -14.78 -10.22 31.22
C ASP A 265 -16.16 -10.79 30.83
N ASP A 266 -16.37 -11.19 29.58
CA ASP A 266 -17.62 -11.79 29.10
C ASP A 266 -17.88 -13.18 29.74
N ALA A 267 -16.81 -13.89 30.05
CA ALA A 267 -16.90 -15.18 30.72
C ALA A 267 -17.24 -15.08 32.23
N GLY A 268 -17.09 -13.91 32.85
CA GLY A 268 -17.28 -13.69 34.30
C GLY A 268 -16.34 -14.57 35.18
N ARG A 269 -15.23 -15.05 34.62
CA ARG A 269 -14.48 -16.20 35.14
C ARG A 269 -13.02 -15.90 35.45
N ILE A 270 -12.64 -14.68 35.71
CA ILE A 270 -11.25 -14.34 36.10
C ILE A 270 -10.77 -15.15 37.33
N ALA A 271 -11.72 -15.66 38.10
CA ALA A 271 -11.45 -16.52 39.27
C ALA A 271 -11.63 -18.03 38.96
N ASP A 272 -11.92 -18.45 37.75
CA ASP A 272 -12.14 -19.86 37.43
C ASP A 272 -10.81 -20.59 37.26
N ARG A 273 -10.57 -21.58 38.14
CA ARG A 273 -9.39 -22.44 38.14
C ARG A 273 -9.09 -23.06 36.78
N ASN A 274 -10.12 -23.26 35.93
CA ASN A 274 -9.98 -23.82 34.60
C ASN A 274 -9.35 -22.82 33.60
N ALA A 275 -9.58 -21.52 33.77
CA ALA A 275 -8.94 -20.48 32.91
C ALA A 275 -7.43 -20.40 33.17
N VAL A 276 -7.00 -20.54 34.45
CA VAL A 276 -5.59 -20.57 34.83
C VAL A 276 -4.91 -21.83 34.29
N TRP A 277 -5.55 -23.00 34.35
CA TRP A 277 -5.03 -24.22 33.75
C TRP A 277 -4.97 -24.16 32.22
N ALA A 278 -5.96 -23.55 31.59
CA ALA A 278 -5.98 -23.36 30.15
C ALA A 278 -4.85 -22.43 29.68
N LEU A 279 -4.60 -21.33 30.42
CA LEU A 279 -3.45 -20.47 30.18
C LEU A 279 -2.12 -21.20 30.38
N GLY A 280 -2.01 -21.98 31.45
CA GLY A 280 -0.84 -22.81 31.74
C GLY A 280 -0.57 -23.84 30.63
N ALA A 281 -1.63 -24.43 30.06
CA ALA A 281 -1.51 -25.37 28.95
C ALA A 281 -1.03 -24.69 27.64
N ILE A 282 -1.46 -23.45 27.35
CA ILE A 282 -0.97 -22.67 26.21
C ILE A 282 0.53 -22.38 26.37
N VAL A 283 0.93 -21.87 27.52
CA VAL A 283 2.32 -21.58 27.84
C VAL A 283 3.17 -22.85 27.81
N GLY A 284 2.67 -23.94 28.36
CA GLY A 284 3.35 -25.24 28.34
C GLY A 284 3.50 -25.81 26.92
N ALA A 285 2.47 -25.70 26.09
CA ALA A 285 2.53 -26.12 24.70
C ALA A 285 3.54 -25.29 23.89
N TYR A 286 3.57 -23.98 24.15
CA TYR A 286 4.55 -23.08 23.54
C TYR A 286 5.98 -23.40 23.95
N VAL A 287 6.26 -23.46 25.24
CA VAL A 287 7.60 -23.80 25.77
C VAL A 287 8.02 -25.21 25.34
N GLY A 288 7.10 -26.17 25.36
CA GLY A 288 7.37 -27.52 24.90
C GLY A 288 7.67 -27.58 23.40
N SER A 289 6.95 -26.85 22.59
CA SER A 289 7.21 -26.76 21.14
C SER A 289 8.54 -26.03 20.85
N SER A 290 8.92 -25.02 21.64
CA SER A 290 10.20 -24.32 21.47
C SER A 290 11.39 -25.23 21.79
N ILE A 291 11.26 -26.10 22.78
CA ILE A 291 12.31 -27.07 23.15
C ILE A 291 12.43 -28.19 22.11
N VAL A 292 11.30 -28.70 21.62
CA VAL A 292 11.26 -29.86 20.71
C VAL A 292 11.60 -29.50 19.27
N LEU A 293 11.19 -28.31 18.79
CA LEU A 293 11.37 -27.87 17.41
C LEU A 293 12.59 -26.93 17.24
N GLY A 294 13.19 -26.50 18.37
CA GLY A 294 14.24 -25.47 18.41
C GLY A 294 15.45 -25.75 17.54
N ASP A 295 15.87 -27.03 17.41
CA ASP A 295 17.08 -27.43 16.70
C ASP A 295 16.81 -28.22 15.40
N ALA A 296 15.53 -28.49 15.10
CA ALA A 296 15.16 -29.38 14.01
C ALA A 296 14.75 -28.68 12.70
N LEU A 297 14.57 -27.35 12.73
CA LEU A 297 14.03 -26.59 11.59
C LEU A 297 14.88 -25.33 11.31
N GLU A 298 14.93 -24.95 10.06
CA GLU A 298 15.45 -23.66 9.60
C GLU A 298 14.76 -22.48 10.31
N PRO A 299 15.42 -21.32 10.53
CA PRO A 299 14.88 -20.22 11.32
C PRO A 299 13.49 -19.72 10.90
N GLY A 300 13.21 -19.61 9.60
CA GLY A 300 11.91 -19.19 9.07
C GLY A 300 10.81 -20.23 9.28
N ALA A 301 11.09 -21.51 8.93
CA ALA A 301 10.17 -22.63 9.14
C ALA A 301 9.88 -22.85 10.64
N ARG A 302 10.85 -22.58 11.50
CA ARG A 302 10.72 -22.64 12.96
C ARG A 302 9.72 -21.60 13.47
N GLN A 303 9.83 -20.33 13.04
CA GLN A 303 8.91 -19.27 13.45
C GLN A 303 7.48 -19.55 12.99
N PHE A 304 7.31 -20.03 11.76
CA PHE A 304 6.01 -20.41 11.22
C PHE A 304 5.40 -21.59 12.01
N ALA A 305 6.17 -22.65 12.29
CA ALA A 305 5.72 -23.79 13.05
C ALA A 305 5.30 -23.38 14.47
N PHE A 306 6.04 -22.49 15.12
CA PHE A 306 5.69 -21.93 16.43
C PHE A 306 4.41 -21.11 16.37
N ALA A 307 4.28 -20.21 15.42
CA ALA A 307 3.07 -19.40 15.26
C ALA A 307 1.85 -20.28 15.00
N PHE A 308 1.98 -21.31 14.18
CA PHE A 308 0.91 -22.26 13.85
C PHE A 308 0.49 -23.09 15.06
N VAL A 309 1.45 -23.67 15.79
CA VAL A 309 1.17 -24.47 17.02
C VAL A 309 0.53 -23.59 18.07
N TRP A 310 1.05 -22.38 18.28
CA TRP A 310 0.51 -21.45 19.24
C TRP A 310 -0.91 -20.99 18.90
N LEU A 311 -1.16 -20.58 17.64
CA LEU A 311 -2.50 -20.19 17.17
C LEU A 311 -3.51 -21.35 17.29
N THR A 312 -3.07 -22.57 17.01
CA THR A 312 -3.91 -23.77 17.12
C THR A 312 -4.24 -24.06 18.58
N ALA A 313 -3.24 -23.97 19.47
CA ALA A 313 -3.44 -24.13 20.91
C ALA A 313 -4.35 -23.04 21.49
N ALA A 314 -4.12 -21.77 21.12
CA ALA A 314 -4.96 -20.65 21.52
C ALA A 314 -6.41 -20.81 21.02
N ALA A 315 -6.60 -21.20 19.76
CA ALA A 315 -7.92 -21.50 19.20
C ALA A 315 -8.60 -22.67 19.92
N GLY A 316 -7.85 -23.72 20.26
CA GLY A 316 -8.33 -24.86 21.04
C GLY A 316 -8.82 -24.45 22.43
N VAL A 317 -8.03 -23.63 23.14
CA VAL A 317 -8.39 -23.11 24.46
C VAL A 317 -9.61 -22.20 24.41
N VAL A 318 -9.64 -21.25 23.47
CA VAL A 318 -10.82 -20.41 23.24
C VAL A 318 -12.04 -21.26 22.92
N GLY A 319 -11.88 -22.32 22.10
CA GLY A 319 -12.92 -23.30 21.80
C GLY A 319 -13.45 -24.03 23.05
N VAL A 320 -12.56 -24.49 23.91
CA VAL A 320 -12.93 -25.17 25.17
C VAL A 320 -13.61 -24.19 26.14
N LEU A 321 -13.05 -23.00 26.37
CA LEU A 321 -13.61 -22.00 27.28
C LEU A 321 -14.99 -21.51 26.83
N THR A 322 -15.19 -21.39 25.49
CA THR A 322 -16.45 -20.91 24.91
C THR A 322 -17.45 -22.03 24.60
N ALA A 323 -17.05 -23.31 24.69
CA ALA A 323 -17.82 -24.46 24.19
C ALA A 323 -19.27 -24.53 24.70
N ARG A 324 -19.50 -24.11 25.95
CA ARG A 324 -20.83 -24.12 26.61
C ARG A 324 -21.51 -22.75 26.62
N THR A 325 -20.92 -21.75 25.99
CA THR A 325 -21.44 -20.38 25.95
C THR A 325 -22.21 -20.09 24.66
N ARG A 326 -22.98 -18.98 24.62
CA ARG A 326 -23.63 -18.47 23.40
C ARG A 326 -22.59 -18.13 22.32
N VAL A 327 -21.40 -17.69 22.71
CA VAL A 327 -20.27 -17.42 21.81
C VAL A 327 -19.81 -18.71 21.14
N GLY A 328 -19.62 -19.80 21.91
CA GLY A 328 -19.23 -21.09 21.34
C GLY A 328 -20.29 -21.70 20.41
N ALA A 329 -21.58 -21.50 20.68
CA ALA A 329 -22.64 -21.89 19.74
C ALA A 329 -22.55 -21.13 18.42
N ARG A 330 -22.21 -19.82 18.47
CA ARG A 330 -22.00 -18.98 17.27
C ARG A 330 -20.74 -19.43 16.53
N ILE A 331 -19.62 -19.66 17.21
CA ILE A 331 -18.39 -20.18 16.60
C ILE A 331 -18.65 -21.50 15.88
N ARG A 332 -19.34 -22.46 16.54
CA ARG A 332 -19.68 -23.74 15.91
C ARG A 332 -20.53 -23.59 14.63
N ARG A 333 -21.49 -22.65 14.62
CA ARG A 333 -22.34 -22.36 13.45
C ARG A 333 -21.49 -21.80 12.28
N TRP A 334 -20.50 -20.98 12.58
CA TRP A 334 -19.69 -20.27 11.57
C TRP A 334 -18.41 -20.99 11.16
N ARG A 335 -18.02 -22.07 11.87
CA ARG A 335 -16.73 -22.74 11.61
C ARG A 335 -16.56 -23.19 10.16
N ALA A 336 -17.53 -23.91 9.58
CA ALA A 336 -17.43 -24.41 8.22
C ALA A 336 -17.44 -23.29 7.18
N PRO A 337 -18.36 -22.29 7.24
CA PRO A 337 -18.29 -21.13 6.36
C PRO A 337 -16.98 -20.33 6.49
N ALA A 338 -16.47 -20.17 7.71
CA ALA A 338 -15.20 -19.45 7.93
C ALA A 338 -14.01 -20.23 7.37
N THR A 339 -13.96 -21.56 7.57
CA THR A 339 -12.90 -22.40 6.97
C THR A 339 -12.93 -22.29 5.45
N LEU A 340 -14.12 -22.39 4.83
CA LEU A 340 -14.24 -22.27 3.37
C LEU A 340 -13.83 -20.87 2.87
N ALA A 341 -14.14 -19.83 3.63
CA ALA A 341 -13.68 -18.47 3.31
C ALA A 341 -12.15 -18.35 3.37
N VAL A 342 -11.51 -18.94 4.39
CA VAL A 342 -10.04 -18.98 4.50
C VAL A 342 -9.44 -19.78 3.34
N VAL A 343 -10.01 -20.92 2.99
CA VAL A 343 -9.56 -21.71 1.84
C VAL A 343 -9.70 -20.90 0.54
N CYS A 344 -10.83 -20.21 0.35
CA CYS A 344 -11.04 -19.32 -0.80
C CYS A 344 -9.96 -18.22 -0.87
N PHE A 345 -9.66 -17.58 0.26
CA PHE A 345 -8.58 -16.60 0.36
C PHE A 345 -7.23 -17.22 -0.03
N ALA A 346 -6.87 -18.35 0.58
CA ALA A 346 -5.58 -19.01 0.36
C ALA A 346 -5.41 -19.45 -1.09
N VAL A 347 -6.45 -20.05 -1.70
CA VAL A 347 -6.40 -20.51 -3.10
C VAL A 347 -6.23 -19.33 -4.06
N LEU A 348 -6.99 -18.25 -3.86
CA LEU A 348 -6.87 -17.06 -4.71
C LEU A 348 -5.50 -16.38 -4.53
N THR A 349 -5.02 -16.27 -3.29
CA THR A 349 -3.70 -15.71 -2.99
C THR A 349 -2.61 -16.56 -3.62
N LEU A 350 -2.61 -17.88 -3.40
CA LEU A 350 -1.67 -18.78 -4.03
C LEU A 350 -1.72 -18.67 -5.55
N GLY A 351 -2.91 -18.62 -6.13
CA GLY A 351 -3.08 -18.48 -7.58
C GLY A 351 -2.48 -17.19 -8.15
N LEU A 352 -2.50 -16.10 -7.42
CA LEU A 352 -1.97 -14.80 -7.87
C LEU A 352 -0.45 -14.67 -7.61
N PHE A 353 0.04 -15.14 -6.46
CA PHE A 353 1.45 -15.00 -6.08
C PHE A 353 2.35 -16.10 -6.65
N ALA A 354 1.78 -17.26 -7.00
CA ALA A 354 2.56 -18.39 -7.50
C ALA A 354 3.42 -17.98 -8.70
N PRO A 355 4.67 -18.42 -8.78
CA PRO A 355 5.54 -18.16 -9.91
C PRO A 355 4.94 -18.71 -11.21
N ARG A 356 5.30 -18.09 -12.32
CA ARG A 356 5.03 -18.53 -13.68
C ARG A 356 6.37 -18.70 -14.35
N ASN A 357 6.78 -19.92 -14.55
CA ASN A 357 8.01 -20.25 -15.27
C ASN A 357 7.73 -21.44 -16.17
N PRO A 358 7.85 -21.29 -17.50
CA PRO A 358 7.63 -22.38 -18.45
C PRO A 358 8.62 -23.54 -18.25
N ASP A 359 9.87 -23.21 -17.88
CA ASP A 359 10.99 -24.15 -17.80
C ASP A 359 11.36 -24.58 -16.38
N GLY A 360 10.64 -24.06 -15.36
CA GLY A 360 10.95 -24.26 -13.95
C GLY A 360 9.74 -24.44 -13.04
N LEU A 361 9.88 -24.00 -11.79
CA LEU A 361 8.79 -23.98 -10.82
C LEU A 361 7.74 -22.97 -11.25
N GLY A 362 6.55 -23.45 -11.59
CA GLY A 362 5.42 -22.61 -11.95
C GLY A 362 4.09 -23.18 -11.47
N LEU A 363 3.04 -22.37 -11.50
CA LEU A 363 1.69 -22.82 -11.11
C LEU A 363 1.26 -24.05 -11.91
N TRP A 364 1.47 -24.05 -13.22
CA TRP A 364 1.00 -25.09 -14.11
C TRP A 364 1.87 -26.35 -14.02
N SER A 365 3.20 -26.20 -13.92
CA SER A 365 4.12 -27.32 -13.75
C SER A 365 3.91 -28.03 -12.40
N ALA A 366 3.68 -27.30 -11.33
CA ALA A 366 3.42 -27.87 -10.02
C ALA A 366 2.04 -28.55 -9.92
N LEU A 367 1.02 -28.05 -10.64
CA LEU A 367 -0.27 -28.74 -10.74
C LEU A 367 -0.17 -30.04 -11.55
N ALA A 368 0.71 -30.09 -12.56
CA ALA A 368 0.99 -31.31 -13.33
C ALA A 368 1.89 -32.30 -12.58
N THR A 369 2.76 -31.79 -11.68
CA THR A 369 3.73 -32.60 -10.92
C THR A 369 3.52 -32.34 -9.40
N PRO A 370 2.70 -33.19 -8.73
CA PRO A 370 2.31 -32.93 -7.33
C PRO A 370 3.46 -32.87 -6.32
N SER A 371 4.62 -33.41 -6.63
CA SER A 371 5.83 -33.31 -5.78
C SER A 371 6.36 -31.87 -5.68
N GLN A 372 6.01 -30.98 -6.62
CA GLN A 372 6.38 -29.56 -6.62
C GLN A 372 5.39 -28.70 -5.81
N LEU A 373 4.24 -29.22 -5.38
CA LEU A 373 3.24 -28.46 -4.64
C LEU A 373 3.78 -27.82 -3.33
N PRO A 374 4.63 -28.49 -2.53
CA PRO A 374 5.21 -27.85 -1.35
C PRO A 374 6.04 -26.61 -1.73
N ALA A 375 6.90 -26.70 -2.73
CA ALA A 375 7.70 -25.57 -3.21
C ALA A 375 6.83 -24.45 -3.80
N LEU A 376 5.75 -24.80 -4.50
CA LEU A 376 4.78 -23.81 -5.00
C LEU A 376 4.08 -23.08 -3.85
N VAL A 377 3.66 -23.78 -2.80
CA VAL A 377 3.03 -23.17 -1.62
C VAL A 377 4.02 -22.28 -0.89
N ASP A 378 5.27 -22.71 -0.79
CA ASP A 378 6.33 -21.89 -0.21
C ASP A 378 6.50 -20.59 -1.00
N ALA A 379 6.81 -20.68 -2.28
CA ALA A 379 7.04 -19.51 -3.15
C ALA A 379 5.81 -18.61 -3.32
N GLY A 380 4.60 -19.19 -3.39
CA GLY A 380 3.37 -18.44 -3.68
C GLY A 380 2.55 -18.00 -2.47
N LEU A 381 2.86 -18.46 -1.26
CA LEU A 381 2.10 -18.12 -0.07
C LEU A 381 2.99 -17.81 1.15
N VAL A 382 3.99 -18.63 1.43
CA VAL A 382 4.82 -18.47 2.63
C VAL A 382 5.81 -17.33 2.43
N ALA A 383 6.62 -17.38 1.39
CA ALA A 383 7.62 -16.37 1.09
C ALA A 383 7.04 -14.95 0.94
N PRO A 384 5.88 -14.71 0.26
CA PRO A 384 5.24 -13.40 0.24
C PRO A 384 4.79 -12.90 1.62
N ILE A 385 4.32 -13.79 2.49
CA ILE A 385 3.91 -13.42 3.85
C ILE A 385 5.13 -13.03 4.69
N GLU A 386 6.21 -13.81 4.62
CA GLU A 386 7.47 -13.52 5.31
C GLU A 386 8.08 -12.20 4.82
N GLU A 387 8.06 -11.98 3.52
CA GLU A 387 8.57 -10.77 2.90
C GLU A 387 7.76 -9.53 3.26
N TYR A 388 6.41 -9.65 3.26
CA TYR A 388 5.55 -8.57 3.79
C TYR A 388 5.86 -8.30 5.26
N GLY A 389 6.11 -9.36 6.03
CA GLY A 389 6.56 -9.25 7.41
C GLY A 389 7.87 -8.45 7.50
N ARG A 390 8.89 -8.81 6.73
CA ARG A 390 10.18 -8.14 6.73
C ARG A 390 10.08 -6.67 6.35
N VAL A 391 9.40 -6.36 5.25
CA VAL A 391 9.21 -4.98 4.77
C VAL A 391 8.48 -4.10 5.80
N TRP A 392 7.42 -4.62 6.45
CA TRP A 392 6.61 -3.81 7.37
C TRP A 392 7.09 -3.83 8.81
N LEU A 393 7.82 -4.87 9.22
CA LEU A 393 8.23 -5.10 10.62
C LEU A 393 9.73 -4.90 10.85
N GLY A 394 10.51 -4.73 9.77
CA GLY A 394 11.97 -4.63 9.81
C GLY A 394 12.55 -3.36 10.45
N GLY A 395 11.69 -2.44 10.88
CA GLY A 395 12.08 -1.18 11.51
C GLY A 395 12.47 -0.12 10.48
N HIS A 396 11.67 0.93 10.37
CA HIS A 396 11.94 2.06 9.50
C HIS A 396 12.37 3.26 10.33
N HIS A 397 13.39 3.98 9.87
CA HIS A 397 13.98 5.12 10.57
C HIS A 397 13.31 6.44 10.20
N ASN A 398 12.06 6.40 9.70
CA ASN A 398 11.31 7.63 9.42
C ASN A 398 11.03 8.40 10.72
N ASP A 399 11.32 9.70 10.73
CA ASP A 399 10.86 10.55 11.81
C ASP A 399 9.33 10.60 11.83
N TYR A 400 8.77 9.98 12.88
CA TYR A 400 7.32 9.89 13.06
C TYR A 400 6.63 11.24 12.97
N MET A 401 7.21 12.27 13.61
CA MET A 401 6.56 13.59 13.67
C MET A 401 6.58 14.28 12.32
N THR A 402 7.69 14.23 11.62
CA THR A 402 7.81 14.77 10.26
C THR A 402 6.80 14.12 9.33
N TYR A 403 6.69 12.79 9.38
CA TYR A 403 5.74 12.09 8.55
C TYR A 403 4.28 12.34 8.96
N ALA A 404 3.95 12.32 10.24
CA ALA A 404 2.59 12.61 10.70
C ALA A 404 2.14 14.02 10.29
N VAL A 405 3.04 15.01 10.41
CA VAL A 405 2.76 16.39 9.97
C VAL A 405 2.58 16.45 8.44
N ALA A 406 3.39 15.76 7.66
CA ALA A 406 3.25 15.70 6.20
C ALA A 406 1.90 15.10 5.79
N LEU A 407 1.51 13.96 6.39
CA LEU A 407 0.21 13.34 6.14
C LEU A 407 -0.96 14.25 6.53
N LEU A 408 -0.88 14.91 7.70
CA LEU A 408 -1.91 15.87 8.13
C LEU A 408 -1.98 17.07 7.21
N ARG A 409 -0.84 17.57 6.69
CA ARG A 409 -0.81 18.66 5.71
C ARG A 409 -1.51 18.25 4.43
N THR A 410 -1.18 17.08 3.87
CA THR A 410 -1.87 16.54 2.68
C THR A 410 -3.38 16.41 2.91
N LEU A 411 -3.81 15.88 4.07
CA LEU A 411 -5.24 15.78 4.38
C LEU A 411 -5.90 17.18 4.52
N ALA A 412 -5.20 18.16 5.05
CA ALA A 412 -5.72 19.52 5.22
C ALA A 412 -5.80 20.29 3.90
N SER A 413 -4.88 20.07 2.97
CA SER A 413 -4.87 20.76 1.67
C SER A 413 -5.90 20.18 0.68
N VAL A 414 -5.97 18.85 0.55
CA VAL A 414 -6.77 18.23 -0.52
C VAL A 414 -8.01 17.46 -0.05
N ALA A 415 -8.12 17.13 1.24
CA ALA A 415 -9.22 16.33 1.79
C ALA A 415 -9.96 16.99 2.96
N ILE A 416 -9.74 18.29 3.19
CA ILE A 416 -10.29 19.02 4.38
C ILE A 416 -11.81 18.88 4.50
N VAL A 417 -12.53 18.86 3.39
CA VAL A 417 -14.00 18.71 3.38
C VAL A 417 -14.42 17.38 3.99
N VAL A 418 -13.75 16.28 3.63
CA VAL A 418 -14.03 14.93 4.16
C VAL A 418 -13.66 14.87 5.63
N VAL A 419 -12.51 15.42 6.02
CA VAL A 419 -12.03 15.42 7.41
C VAL A 419 -12.97 16.23 8.28
N ALA A 420 -13.32 17.46 7.90
CA ALA A 420 -14.22 18.33 8.65
C ALA A 420 -15.63 17.71 8.74
N ALA A 421 -16.16 17.20 7.64
CA ALA A 421 -17.45 16.51 7.64
C ALA A 421 -17.42 15.25 8.53
N ALA A 422 -16.32 14.48 8.54
CA ALA A 422 -16.19 13.33 9.41
C ALA A 422 -16.24 13.72 10.89
N VAL A 423 -15.57 14.81 11.31
CA VAL A 423 -15.66 15.35 12.68
C VAL A 423 -17.12 15.69 13.05
N VAL A 424 -17.83 16.36 12.14
CA VAL A 424 -19.27 16.66 12.35
C VAL A 424 -20.08 15.36 12.41
N GLY A 425 -19.74 14.35 11.58
CA GLY A 425 -20.39 13.03 11.58
C GLY A 425 -20.21 12.28 12.90
N VAL A 426 -19.03 12.38 13.53
CA VAL A 426 -18.79 11.86 14.89
C VAL A 426 -19.76 12.49 15.89
N LEU A 427 -19.89 13.82 15.86
CA LEU A 427 -20.79 14.53 16.77
C LEU A 427 -22.25 14.16 16.51
N ALA A 428 -22.65 14.11 15.24
CA ALA A 428 -24.01 13.71 14.85
C ALA A 428 -24.35 12.27 15.30
N ASN A 429 -23.38 11.35 15.18
CA ASN A 429 -23.55 9.97 15.65
C ASN A 429 -23.54 9.87 17.19
N ARG A 430 -22.73 10.72 17.86
CA ARG A 430 -22.62 10.72 19.33
C ARG A 430 -23.88 11.23 20.02
N TYR A 431 -24.49 12.28 19.47
CA TYR A 431 -25.65 12.97 20.05
C TYR A 431 -26.99 12.58 19.40
N GLY A 432 -26.96 11.81 18.29
CA GLY A 432 -28.13 11.30 17.59
C GLY A 432 -28.33 9.79 17.77
N ASP A 433 -28.86 9.16 16.72
CA ASP A 433 -29.01 7.69 16.64
C ASP A 433 -27.63 7.06 16.41
N ARG A 434 -27.07 6.46 17.44
CA ARG A 434 -25.74 5.86 17.37
C ARG A 434 -25.74 4.63 16.47
N ASP A 435 -24.88 4.66 15.45
CA ASP A 435 -24.54 3.50 14.62
C ASP A 435 -23.09 3.06 14.84
N GLU A 436 -22.91 1.76 15.01
CA GLU A 436 -21.60 1.14 15.30
C GLU A 436 -20.63 1.20 14.14
N LEU A 437 -21.15 1.18 12.91
CA LEU A 437 -20.34 1.28 11.71
C LEU A 437 -19.67 2.66 11.65
N VAL A 438 -20.40 3.71 12.05
CA VAL A 438 -19.85 5.08 12.09
C VAL A 438 -18.76 5.19 13.15
N GLU A 439 -19.00 4.66 14.36
CA GLU A 439 -17.96 4.61 15.42
C GLU A 439 -16.73 3.82 14.96
N PHE A 440 -16.94 2.66 14.35
CA PHE A 440 -15.88 1.84 13.79
C PHE A 440 -15.07 2.60 12.73
N ALA A 441 -15.71 3.25 11.78
CA ALA A 441 -15.06 3.98 10.69
C ALA A 441 -14.23 5.17 11.19
N VAL A 442 -14.73 5.87 12.24
CA VAL A 442 -14.00 6.95 12.91
C VAL A 442 -12.72 6.43 13.56
N VAL A 443 -12.82 5.34 14.31
CA VAL A 443 -11.64 4.75 14.99
C VAL A 443 -10.65 4.23 13.94
N TRP A 444 -11.16 3.57 12.89
CA TRP A 444 -10.31 3.13 11.77
C TRP A 444 -9.58 4.30 11.11
N GLY A 445 -10.27 5.39 10.79
CA GLY A 445 -9.64 6.58 10.20
C GLY A 445 -8.60 7.23 11.12
N ALA A 446 -8.92 7.37 12.42
CA ALA A 446 -7.98 7.92 13.41
C ALA A 446 -6.74 7.02 13.60
N LEU A 447 -6.94 5.70 13.69
CA LEU A 447 -5.84 4.74 13.74
C LEU A 447 -5.01 4.75 12.47
N SER A 448 -5.63 4.93 11.29
CA SER A 448 -4.89 5.07 10.04
C SER A 448 -3.95 6.27 10.06
N VAL A 449 -4.41 7.44 10.53
CA VAL A 449 -3.55 8.64 10.69
C VAL A 449 -2.38 8.37 11.64
N ALA A 450 -2.60 7.64 12.73
CA ALA A 450 -1.58 7.38 13.73
C ALA A 450 -0.58 6.27 13.32
N VAL A 451 -1.06 5.24 12.61
CA VAL A 451 -0.28 4.02 12.35
C VAL A 451 0.50 4.10 11.04
N TYR A 452 -0.02 4.75 9.99
CA TYR A 452 0.73 4.87 8.73
C TYR A 452 2.10 5.53 8.88
N PRO A 453 2.28 6.61 9.68
CA PRO A 453 3.61 7.17 9.93
C PRO A 453 4.62 6.21 10.59
N VAL A 454 4.13 5.20 11.32
CA VAL A 454 4.97 4.17 11.96
C VAL A 454 5.25 3.02 11.00
N ALA A 455 4.22 2.60 10.26
CA ALA A 455 4.25 1.36 9.49
C ALA A 455 4.79 1.54 8.06
N ALA A 456 4.76 2.75 7.51
CA ALA A 456 5.15 2.96 6.12
C ALA A 456 6.66 3.19 5.98
N VAL A 457 7.24 2.55 4.96
CA VAL A 457 8.68 2.66 4.62
C VAL A 457 9.04 4.06 4.12
N VAL A 458 8.12 4.68 3.37
CA VAL A 458 8.34 5.96 2.69
C VAL A 458 7.28 6.97 3.09
N ASN A 459 7.70 8.18 3.46
CA ASN A 459 6.79 9.31 3.65
C ASN A 459 6.20 9.73 2.31
N ALA A 460 4.88 9.52 2.14
CA ALA A 460 4.26 9.72 0.84
C ALA A 460 2.78 10.13 0.92
N PRO A 461 2.34 11.05 0.03
CA PRO A 461 0.99 11.60 0.07
C PRO A 461 -0.10 10.58 -0.30
N TRP A 462 0.22 9.48 -1.00
CA TRP A 462 -0.77 8.43 -1.32
C TRP A 462 -1.33 7.69 -0.10
N HIS A 463 -0.68 7.77 1.07
CA HIS A 463 -1.23 7.18 2.29
C HIS A 463 -2.53 7.87 2.76
N ALA A 464 -2.80 9.08 2.28
CA ALA A 464 -4.09 9.76 2.49
C ALA A 464 -5.28 8.96 1.91
N VAL A 465 -5.09 8.13 0.87
CA VAL A 465 -6.11 7.22 0.31
C VAL A 465 -6.73 6.35 1.41
N HIS A 466 -5.90 5.78 2.26
CA HIS A 466 -6.33 4.83 3.30
C HIS A 466 -7.07 5.49 4.46
N VAL A 467 -6.79 6.77 4.71
CA VAL A 467 -7.50 7.59 5.71
C VAL A 467 -8.85 8.05 5.18
N VAL A 468 -8.86 8.59 3.94
CA VAL A 468 -10.04 9.17 3.31
C VAL A 468 -11.17 8.16 3.14
N VAL A 469 -10.84 6.92 2.72
CA VAL A 469 -11.84 5.85 2.54
C VAL A 469 -12.55 5.52 3.86
N ALA A 470 -11.84 5.52 4.98
CA ALA A 470 -12.44 5.31 6.30
C ALA A 470 -13.32 6.49 6.71
N LEU A 471 -12.81 7.72 6.58
CA LEU A 471 -13.50 8.94 6.99
C LEU A 471 -14.69 9.32 6.10
N ALA A 472 -14.80 8.76 4.89
CA ALA A 472 -15.94 8.99 4.00
C ALA A 472 -17.27 8.52 4.61
N ILE A 473 -17.28 7.48 5.44
CA ILE A 473 -18.50 6.97 6.10
C ILE A 473 -19.07 8.00 7.09
N PRO A 474 -18.33 8.48 8.13
CA PRO A 474 -18.86 9.50 9.02
C PRO A 474 -19.14 10.84 8.31
N ALA A 475 -18.33 11.21 7.29
CA ALA A 475 -18.58 12.38 6.48
C ALA A 475 -19.93 12.30 5.73
N ALA A 476 -20.25 11.14 5.17
CA ALA A 476 -21.54 10.93 4.49
C ALA A 476 -22.73 11.09 5.44
N VAL A 477 -22.62 10.66 6.69
CA VAL A 477 -23.65 10.85 7.72
C VAL A 477 -23.86 12.34 8.02
N ALA A 478 -22.76 13.10 8.19
CA ALA A 478 -22.82 14.54 8.43
C ALA A 478 -23.50 15.30 7.29
N ILE A 479 -23.01 15.08 6.07
CA ILE A 479 -23.53 15.76 4.87
C ILE A 479 -24.99 15.34 4.62
N GLY A 480 -25.31 14.06 4.76
CA GLY A 480 -26.68 13.58 4.69
C GLY A 480 -27.62 14.20 5.73
N HIS A 481 -27.09 14.52 6.91
CA HIS A 481 -27.85 15.25 7.93
C HIS A 481 -28.13 16.71 7.52
N VAL A 482 -27.14 17.40 6.98
CA VAL A 482 -27.28 18.78 6.46
C VAL A 482 -28.24 18.83 5.28
N LEU A 483 -28.11 17.91 4.32
CA LEU A 483 -29.02 17.81 3.15
C LEU A 483 -30.47 17.63 3.56
N ARG A 484 -30.75 16.88 4.61
CA ARG A 484 -32.11 16.73 5.17
C ARG A 484 -32.66 17.98 5.83
N ALA A 485 -31.81 18.94 6.20
CA ALA A 485 -32.27 20.22 6.75
C ALA A 485 -32.88 21.14 5.69
N ILE A 486 -32.49 21.00 4.40
CA ILE A 486 -33.01 21.83 3.30
C ILE A 486 -34.54 21.71 3.17
N PRO A 487 -35.12 20.51 2.91
CA PRO A 487 -36.58 20.38 2.77
C PRO A 487 -37.32 20.69 4.08
N ARG A 488 -36.70 20.50 5.24
CA ARG A 488 -37.29 20.90 6.53
C ARG A 488 -37.37 22.42 6.64
N GLY A 489 -36.27 23.13 6.35
CA GLY A 489 -36.25 24.60 6.38
C GLY A 489 -37.28 25.22 5.41
N VAL A 490 -37.40 24.65 4.22
CA VAL A 490 -38.44 25.08 3.24
C VAL A 490 -39.84 24.82 3.77
N ARG A 491 -40.10 23.64 4.32
CA ARG A 491 -41.40 23.27 4.87
C ARG A 491 -41.81 24.13 6.06
N ASP A 492 -40.85 24.37 6.95
CA ASP A 492 -41.06 25.12 8.20
C ASP A 492 -40.94 26.63 7.96
N ARG A 493 -40.87 27.06 6.69
CA ARG A 493 -40.72 28.48 6.26
C ARG A 493 -39.57 29.21 6.94
N ASN A 494 -38.49 28.48 7.19
CA ASN A 494 -37.23 29.02 7.72
C ASN A 494 -36.16 29.09 6.61
N PRO A 495 -36.13 30.20 5.83
CA PRO A 495 -35.21 30.34 4.70
C PRO A 495 -33.73 30.38 5.12
N ALA A 496 -33.46 30.80 6.34
CA ALA A 496 -32.09 30.85 6.86
C ALA A 496 -31.52 29.42 6.99
N VAL A 497 -32.28 28.49 7.57
CA VAL A 497 -31.85 27.09 7.71
C VAL A 497 -31.69 26.44 6.33
N ALA A 498 -32.63 26.66 5.40
CA ALA A 498 -32.55 26.13 4.06
C ALA A 498 -31.36 26.73 3.28
N GLY A 499 -31.14 28.03 3.39
CA GLY A 499 -30.05 28.74 2.72
C GLY A 499 -28.66 28.32 3.22
N VAL A 500 -28.47 28.24 4.54
CA VAL A 500 -27.20 27.77 5.13
C VAL A 500 -26.93 26.31 4.72
N ALA A 501 -27.92 25.44 4.80
CA ALA A 501 -27.75 24.05 4.40
C ALA A 501 -27.42 23.92 2.89
N LEU A 502 -28.04 24.71 2.03
CA LEU A 502 -27.72 24.76 0.62
C LEU A 502 -26.30 25.27 0.37
N LEU A 503 -25.91 26.36 1.04
CA LEU A 503 -24.54 26.90 0.94
C LEU A 503 -23.48 25.85 1.33
N VAL A 504 -23.70 25.17 2.47
CA VAL A 504 -22.80 24.08 2.90
C VAL A 504 -22.73 22.97 1.85
N CYS A 505 -23.85 22.59 1.23
CA CYS A 505 -23.87 21.58 0.16
C CYS A 505 -23.11 22.04 -1.08
N CYS A 506 -23.27 23.32 -1.47
CA CYS A 506 -22.53 23.89 -2.59
C CYS A 506 -21.00 23.86 -2.32
N VAL A 507 -20.57 24.24 -1.13
CA VAL A 507 -19.15 24.20 -0.74
C VAL A 507 -18.63 22.76 -0.72
N VAL A 508 -19.38 21.84 -0.11
CA VAL A 508 -19.00 20.42 0.00
C VAL A 508 -18.88 19.73 -1.38
N LEU A 509 -19.60 20.19 -2.38
CA LEU A 509 -19.50 19.66 -3.75
C LEU A 509 -18.47 20.43 -4.58
N ALA A 510 -18.51 21.76 -4.55
CA ALA A 510 -17.65 22.59 -5.41
C ALA A 510 -16.17 22.53 -5.02
N ALA A 511 -15.87 22.54 -3.73
CA ALA A 511 -14.46 22.54 -3.29
C ALA A 511 -13.71 21.24 -3.73
N PRO A 512 -14.19 20.02 -3.48
CA PRO A 512 -13.51 18.82 -3.95
C PRO A 512 -13.42 18.75 -5.47
N LEU A 513 -14.46 19.19 -6.20
CA LEU A 513 -14.42 19.21 -7.66
C LEU A 513 -13.37 20.19 -8.20
N ALA A 514 -13.28 21.39 -7.64
CA ALA A 514 -12.28 22.37 -8.01
C ALA A 514 -10.86 21.87 -7.69
N THR A 515 -10.65 21.30 -6.50
CA THR A 515 -9.37 20.71 -6.11
C THR A 515 -9.02 19.55 -7.05
N THR A 516 -9.97 18.67 -7.39
CA THR A 516 -9.76 17.56 -8.33
C THR A 516 -9.39 18.08 -9.73
N ALA A 517 -10.08 19.10 -10.21
CA ALA A 517 -9.76 19.71 -11.50
C ALA A 517 -8.32 20.28 -11.52
N GLY A 518 -7.93 21.01 -10.47
CA GLY A 518 -6.57 21.54 -10.32
C GLY A 518 -5.51 20.44 -10.23
N THR A 519 -5.67 19.51 -9.28
CA THR A 519 -4.63 18.52 -8.97
C THR A 519 -4.53 17.37 -9.97
N ALA A 520 -5.65 16.91 -10.53
CA ALA A 520 -5.65 15.69 -11.36
C ALA A 520 -5.64 15.96 -12.87
N TYR A 521 -5.97 17.21 -13.31
CA TYR A 521 -6.08 17.51 -14.74
C TYR A 521 -5.30 18.75 -15.18
N LEU A 522 -5.40 19.88 -14.45
CA LEU A 522 -4.75 21.12 -14.88
C LEU A 522 -3.27 21.16 -14.51
N HIS A 523 -2.91 20.66 -13.34
CA HIS A 523 -1.55 20.69 -12.81
C HIS A 523 -1.16 19.35 -12.16
N PRO A 524 -1.24 18.21 -12.89
CA PRO A 524 -1.05 16.88 -12.30
C PRO A 524 0.39 16.59 -11.87
N GLN A 525 1.37 17.33 -12.42
CA GLN A 525 2.80 17.13 -12.18
C GLN A 525 3.47 18.35 -11.54
N SER A 526 2.72 19.43 -11.27
CA SER A 526 3.27 20.64 -10.67
C SER A 526 3.88 20.39 -9.28
N PRO A 527 5.05 20.94 -8.96
CA PRO A 527 5.65 20.90 -7.63
C PRO A 527 4.75 21.46 -6.51
N ASP A 528 3.86 22.40 -6.86
CA ASP A 528 2.90 23.01 -5.92
C ASP A 528 1.71 22.10 -5.59
N ASN A 529 1.59 20.95 -6.24
CA ASN A 529 0.53 20.00 -6.01
C ASN A 529 0.92 19.01 -4.91
N ASP A 530 0.33 19.14 -3.71
CA ASP A 530 0.59 18.29 -2.54
C ASP A 530 0.36 16.77 -2.76
N LEU A 531 -0.21 16.36 -3.90
CA LEU A 531 -0.39 14.96 -4.26
C LEU A 531 0.74 14.42 -5.13
N VAL A 532 1.60 15.27 -5.67
CA VAL A 532 2.72 14.85 -6.52
C VAL A 532 3.73 14.03 -5.72
N GLN A 533 4.23 12.99 -6.36
CA GLN A 533 5.13 12.00 -5.77
C GLN A 533 6.58 12.30 -6.16
N TYR A 534 7.51 11.95 -5.30
CA TYR A 534 8.94 12.21 -5.46
C TYR A 534 9.59 11.64 -6.74
N GLY A 535 9.00 10.62 -7.37
CA GLY A 535 9.49 10.00 -8.60
C GLY A 535 8.73 10.45 -9.85
N GLN A 536 8.00 11.58 -9.78
CA GLN A 536 7.28 12.16 -10.90
C GLN A 536 8.19 13.11 -11.68
N PRO A 537 8.43 12.88 -13.00
CA PRO A 537 9.14 13.84 -13.86
C PRO A 537 8.32 15.12 -14.08
N SER A 538 8.97 16.18 -14.53
CA SER A 538 8.31 17.39 -15.00
C SER A 538 7.49 17.14 -16.28
N ASP A 539 6.50 17.98 -16.56
CA ASP A 539 5.57 17.80 -17.71
C ASP A 539 6.08 18.36 -19.04
N ASP A 540 7.11 19.19 -19.00
CA ASP A 540 7.77 19.77 -20.19
C ASP A 540 8.61 18.75 -20.99
N PHE A 541 8.76 17.53 -20.49
CA PHE A 541 9.59 16.50 -21.13
C PHE A 541 8.91 15.81 -22.32
N ARG A 542 7.59 15.88 -22.45
CA ARG A 542 6.85 15.13 -23.49
C ARG A 542 7.25 15.52 -24.92
N GLU A 543 7.48 16.81 -25.18
CA GLU A 543 7.96 17.27 -26.51
C GLU A 543 9.32 16.68 -26.86
N THR A 544 10.21 16.53 -25.87
CA THR A 544 11.51 15.88 -26.05
C THR A 544 11.36 14.39 -26.36
N LEU A 545 10.39 13.70 -25.73
CA LEU A 545 10.11 12.29 -26.06
C LEU A 545 9.67 12.07 -27.49
N ASP A 546 8.80 12.94 -28.00
CA ASP A 546 8.35 12.88 -29.40
C ASP A 546 9.54 13.08 -30.37
N ALA A 547 10.48 13.97 -30.03
CA ALA A 547 11.71 14.17 -30.79
C ALA A 547 12.65 12.96 -30.72
N VAL A 548 12.79 12.35 -29.53
CA VAL A 548 13.61 11.14 -29.35
C VAL A 548 13.04 9.95 -30.14
N GLU A 549 11.71 9.75 -30.11
CA GLU A 549 11.04 8.72 -30.93
C GLU A 549 11.35 8.89 -32.43
N GLY A 550 11.26 10.14 -32.91
CA GLY A 550 11.57 10.44 -34.30
C GLY A 550 13.01 10.18 -34.65
N ALA A 551 13.94 10.65 -33.81
CA ALA A 551 15.37 10.50 -34.01
C ALA A 551 15.83 9.04 -33.99
N ALA A 552 15.33 8.26 -32.99
CA ALA A 552 15.62 6.83 -32.88
C ALA A 552 15.09 6.02 -34.09
N ALA A 553 13.88 6.35 -34.55
CA ALA A 553 13.29 5.65 -35.70
C ALA A 553 14.00 5.96 -37.05
N ALA A 554 14.76 7.02 -37.12
CA ALA A 554 15.54 7.42 -38.33
C ALA A 554 16.97 6.89 -38.30
N ASN A 555 17.42 6.30 -37.20
CA ASN A 555 18.78 5.78 -37.08
C ASN A 555 18.88 4.35 -37.64
N ASP A 556 19.86 4.15 -38.52
CA ASP A 556 20.12 2.84 -39.14
C ASP A 556 21.40 2.17 -38.61
N ASP A 557 22.27 2.90 -37.90
CA ASP A 557 23.57 2.41 -37.42
C ASP A 557 23.84 2.80 -35.97
N GLY A 558 24.38 1.85 -35.19
CA GLY A 558 24.80 2.08 -33.78
C GLY A 558 23.65 2.18 -32.79
N PRO A 559 23.92 2.63 -31.56
CA PRO A 559 22.89 2.81 -30.52
C PRO A 559 22.06 4.09 -30.79
N ASP A 560 20.74 4.00 -30.64
CA ASP A 560 19.84 5.14 -30.79
C ASP A 560 19.96 6.12 -29.63
N VAL A 561 20.25 5.61 -28.43
CA VAL A 561 20.40 6.43 -27.22
C VAL A 561 21.65 6.04 -26.47
N VAL A 562 22.52 7.01 -26.24
CA VAL A 562 23.72 6.86 -25.42
C VAL A 562 23.54 7.56 -24.07
N TYR A 563 23.64 6.81 -23.00
CA TYR A 563 23.67 7.36 -21.64
C TYR A 563 25.09 7.62 -21.18
N TYR A 564 25.35 8.81 -20.59
CA TYR A 564 26.66 9.16 -20.09
C TYR A 564 26.68 9.45 -18.58
N GLY A 565 27.69 8.86 -17.91
CA GLY A 565 28.05 9.06 -16.52
C GLY A 565 27.65 7.90 -15.62
N ALA A 566 28.37 7.72 -14.50
CA ALA A 566 28.19 6.64 -13.54
C ALA A 566 26.75 6.45 -13.04
N TYR A 567 25.99 7.53 -13.01
CA TYR A 567 24.58 7.50 -12.58
C TYR A 567 23.70 6.64 -13.50
N PHE A 568 23.97 6.62 -14.80
CA PHE A 568 23.19 5.87 -15.81
C PHE A 568 23.89 4.64 -16.34
N HIS A 569 25.18 4.47 -16.02
CA HIS A 569 26.00 3.43 -16.62
C HIS A 569 25.56 2.03 -16.20
N VAL A 570 25.57 1.09 -17.14
CA VAL A 570 25.28 -0.31 -16.97
C VAL A 570 26.31 -1.12 -17.75
N ASP A 571 27.11 -1.93 -17.07
CA ASP A 571 28.17 -2.73 -17.70
C ASP A 571 27.63 -3.79 -18.65
N ASN A 572 26.43 -4.28 -18.39
CA ASN A 572 25.75 -5.27 -19.24
C ASN A 572 24.25 -4.98 -19.28
N ALA A 573 23.78 -4.43 -20.38
CA ALA A 573 22.36 -4.08 -20.59
C ALA A 573 21.42 -5.29 -20.54
N SER A 574 21.93 -6.52 -20.74
CA SER A 574 21.12 -7.75 -20.64
C SER A 574 20.84 -8.19 -19.20
N VAL A 575 21.55 -7.64 -18.23
CA VAL A 575 21.43 -8.01 -16.81
C VAL A 575 20.50 -7.03 -16.11
N THR A 576 19.22 -7.18 -16.36
CA THR A 576 18.17 -6.53 -15.55
C THR A 576 17.94 -7.29 -14.24
N ASP A 577 18.97 -7.88 -13.68
CA ASP A 577 18.88 -8.74 -12.53
C ASP A 577 18.78 -7.97 -11.21
N ARG A 578 17.68 -8.27 -10.55
CA ARG A 578 17.40 -8.31 -9.12
C ARG A 578 18.04 -7.22 -8.27
N LEU A 579 17.32 -6.12 -8.03
CA LEU A 579 17.63 -5.30 -6.85
C LEU A 579 17.55 -6.18 -5.60
N PRO A 580 18.63 -6.26 -4.81
CA PRO A 580 18.56 -6.90 -3.50
C PRO A 580 17.53 -6.18 -2.63
N VAL A 581 16.66 -6.94 -1.99
CA VAL A 581 15.50 -6.42 -1.24
C VAL A 581 15.89 -5.67 0.05
N GLY A 582 17.15 -5.63 0.43
CA GLY A 582 17.60 -5.09 1.71
C GLY A 582 18.21 -3.68 1.69
N ASP A 583 18.80 -3.28 0.56
CA ASP A 583 19.68 -2.10 0.52
C ASP A 583 19.28 -1.09 -0.55
N ILE A 584 17.96 -0.92 -0.77
CA ILE A 584 17.43 -0.09 -1.87
C ILE A 584 17.65 1.41 -1.64
N TYR A 585 17.78 1.85 -0.41
CA TYR A 585 17.91 3.27 -0.08
C TYR A 585 18.99 3.50 0.96
N ARG A 586 20.00 4.25 0.58
CA ARG A 586 20.97 4.85 1.48
C ARG A 586 20.77 6.36 1.47
N GLU A 587 20.68 6.96 2.64
CA GLU A 587 20.69 8.40 2.82
C GLU A 587 22.15 8.81 3.02
N ASP A 588 22.71 9.51 2.05
CA ASP A 588 23.97 10.20 2.19
C ASP A 588 23.72 11.68 1.90
N ASP A 589 23.97 12.54 2.89
CA ASP A 589 23.81 14.01 2.81
C ASP A 589 22.42 14.52 2.35
N GLY A 590 21.34 13.78 2.63
CA GLY A 590 19.96 14.14 2.27
C GLY A 590 19.55 13.74 0.85
N GLU A 591 20.38 13.04 0.13
CA GLU A 591 20.10 12.44 -1.16
C GLU A 591 19.90 10.92 -0.99
N TYR A 592 18.76 10.39 -1.43
CA TYR A 592 18.49 8.96 -1.38
C TYR A 592 19.05 8.31 -2.64
N ASP A 593 20.20 7.70 -2.54
CA ASP A 593 20.75 6.90 -3.62
C ASP A 593 20.28 5.44 -3.52
N LEU A 594 19.95 4.88 -4.69
CA LEU A 594 19.79 3.44 -4.84
C LEU A 594 21.18 2.81 -4.77
N VAL A 595 21.42 1.87 -3.88
CA VAL A 595 22.72 1.19 -3.71
C VAL A 595 22.62 -0.27 -4.18
N GLY A 596 23.46 -0.71 -5.11
CA GLY A 596 23.52 -2.10 -5.60
C GLY A 596 24.09 -2.23 -7.01
N GLU A 597 24.40 -3.44 -7.44
CA GLU A 597 24.80 -3.73 -8.83
C GLU A 597 23.66 -3.43 -9.80
N ASN A 598 23.93 -2.82 -10.95
CA ASN A 598 22.98 -2.42 -12.00
C ASN A 598 22.01 -1.27 -11.67
N LEU A 599 22.36 -0.42 -10.74
CA LEU A 599 21.56 0.77 -10.39
C LEU A 599 21.38 1.73 -11.55
N GLY A 600 22.36 1.87 -12.41
CA GLY A 600 22.31 2.72 -13.58
C GLY A 600 21.04 2.53 -14.41
N TRP A 601 20.61 1.29 -14.59
CA TRP A 601 19.38 1.02 -15.32
C TRP A 601 18.13 1.59 -14.62
N TYR A 602 18.01 1.42 -13.30
CA TYR A 602 16.87 1.96 -12.54
C TYR A 602 16.87 3.49 -12.47
N ASN A 603 18.06 4.08 -12.51
CA ASN A 603 18.22 5.52 -12.57
C ASN A 603 17.77 6.12 -13.93
N ARG A 604 17.70 5.31 -15.00
CA ARG A 604 17.16 5.69 -16.30
C ARG A 604 15.63 5.80 -16.29
N LEU A 605 14.92 5.20 -15.32
CA LEU A 605 13.46 5.29 -15.27
C LEU A 605 12.98 6.72 -14.96
N PRO A 606 11.94 7.19 -15.66
CA PRO A 606 11.04 6.49 -16.57
C PRO A 606 11.50 6.44 -18.03
N LEU A 607 12.66 6.96 -18.39
CA LEU A 607 13.13 7.05 -19.78
C LEU A 607 13.17 5.68 -20.47
N SER A 608 13.67 4.64 -19.80
CA SER A 608 13.72 3.29 -20.35
C SER A 608 12.34 2.74 -20.75
N TRP A 609 11.27 3.11 -20.05
CA TRP A 609 9.91 2.74 -20.43
C TRP A 609 9.52 3.30 -21.81
N TYR A 610 9.86 4.55 -22.07
CA TYR A 610 9.57 5.20 -23.34
C TYR A 610 10.50 4.71 -24.45
N PHE A 611 11.81 4.73 -24.23
CA PHE A 611 12.79 4.41 -25.25
C PHE A 611 12.71 2.96 -25.72
N GLU A 612 12.56 2.04 -24.81
CA GLU A 612 12.32 0.63 -25.16
C GLU A 612 10.94 0.45 -25.83
N GLY A 613 9.94 1.23 -25.38
CA GLY A 613 8.62 1.27 -26.02
C GLY A 613 8.68 1.74 -27.47
N TYR A 614 9.64 2.61 -27.82
CA TYR A 614 9.90 3.05 -29.21
C TYR A 614 10.75 2.03 -30.00
N GLY A 615 11.25 0.98 -29.36
CA GLY A 615 12.19 0.03 -29.94
C GLY A 615 13.61 0.57 -30.05
N ALA A 616 13.92 1.66 -29.33
CA ALA A 616 15.25 2.27 -29.35
C ALA A 616 16.30 1.39 -28.67
N THR A 617 17.44 1.21 -29.35
CA THR A 617 18.62 0.55 -28.80
C THR A 617 19.39 1.51 -27.90
N THR A 618 19.86 1.04 -26.75
CA THR A 618 20.54 1.90 -25.77
C THR A 618 21.90 1.36 -25.39
N ASP A 619 22.87 2.25 -25.25
CA ASP A 619 24.19 1.95 -24.69
C ASP A 619 24.59 2.98 -23.62
N SER A 620 25.71 2.77 -22.92
CA SER A 620 26.15 3.69 -21.88
C SER A 620 27.65 3.71 -21.67
N ALA A 621 28.17 4.87 -21.32
CA ALA A 621 29.56 5.10 -20.97
C ALA A 621 29.68 5.73 -19.57
N ASP A 622 30.55 5.19 -18.72
CA ASP A 622 30.91 5.80 -17.44
C ASP A 622 32.02 6.83 -17.63
N ARG A 623 32.98 6.56 -18.52
CA ARG A 623 34.19 7.34 -18.71
C ARG A 623 34.26 7.98 -20.09
N ARG A 624 35.02 9.07 -20.17
CA ARG A 624 35.21 9.85 -21.37
C ARG A 624 35.65 9.04 -22.59
N PRO A 625 36.68 8.14 -22.53
CA PRO A 625 37.10 7.36 -23.71
C PRO A 625 36.03 6.42 -24.24
N GLU A 626 35.16 5.89 -23.36
CA GLU A 626 34.01 5.06 -23.74
C GLU A 626 32.95 5.90 -24.46
N LEU A 627 32.67 7.10 -23.95
CA LEU A 627 31.77 8.03 -24.61
C LEU A 627 32.30 8.45 -25.99
N ASP A 628 33.59 8.79 -26.06
CA ASP A 628 34.20 9.19 -27.35
C ASP A 628 34.05 8.07 -28.41
N ALA A 629 34.22 6.79 -28.00
CA ALA A 629 34.00 5.66 -28.89
C ALA A 629 32.54 5.49 -29.35
N LEU A 630 31.58 5.71 -28.45
CA LEU A 630 30.15 5.65 -28.79
C LEU A 630 29.74 6.84 -29.68
N LEU A 631 30.31 8.01 -29.49
CA LEU A 631 30.04 9.18 -30.32
C LEU A 631 30.58 9.03 -31.75
N GLU A 632 31.53 8.12 -32.02
CA GLU A 632 31.97 7.82 -33.40
C GLU A 632 30.86 7.20 -34.28
N THR A 633 29.78 6.68 -33.63
CA THR A 633 28.60 6.13 -34.33
C THR A 633 27.51 7.18 -34.59
N ASP A 634 27.73 8.45 -34.26
CA ASP A 634 26.79 9.56 -34.41
C ASP A 634 25.40 9.25 -33.77
N PRO A 635 25.31 8.84 -32.48
CA PRO A 635 24.04 8.45 -31.90
C PRO A 635 23.05 9.62 -31.93
N PRO A 636 21.80 9.41 -32.38
CA PRO A 636 20.84 10.52 -32.53
C PRO A 636 20.41 11.12 -31.19
N VAL A 637 20.60 10.42 -30.08
CA VAL A 637 20.23 10.90 -28.75
C VAL A 637 21.33 10.63 -27.73
N VAL A 638 21.68 11.65 -26.95
CA VAL A 638 22.62 11.51 -25.82
C VAL A 638 21.96 12.04 -24.54
N VAL A 639 21.98 11.22 -23.49
CA VAL A 639 21.36 11.51 -22.18
C VAL A 639 22.43 11.58 -21.09
N THR A 640 22.43 12.65 -20.31
CA THR A 640 23.34 12.80 -19.19
C THR A 640 22.73 13.58 -18.04
N ARG A 641 23.33 13.52 -16.84
CA ARG A 641 22.94 14.45 -15.76
C ARG A 641 23.28 15.90 -16.18
N ALA A 642 22.44 16.85 -15.75
CA ALA A 642 22.66 18.26 -16.05
C ALA A 642 24.05 18.77 -15.61
N THR A 643 24.63 18.17 -14.59
CA THR A 643 26.01 18.48 -14.11
C THR A 643 27.10 18.14 -15.11
N HIS A 644 26.86 17.23 -16.04
CA HIS A 644 27.80 16.83 -17.10
C HIS A 644 27.45 17.44 -18.47
N ALA A 645 26.30 18.11 -18.59
CA ALA A 645 25.77 18.59 -19.86
C ALA A 645 26.72 19.51 -20.66
N ASP A 646 27.42 20.43 -19.98
CA ASP A 646 28.37 21.33 -20.63
C ASP A 646 29.63 20.63 -21.14
N ASN A 647 29.98 19.49 -20.50
CA ASN A 647 31.10 18.67 -20.96
C ASN A 647 30.70 17.87 -22.19
N VAL A 648 29.51 17.30 -22.22
CA VAL A 648 28.97 16.54 -23.34
C VAL A 648 28.72 17.48 -24.55
N SER A 649 28.11 18.64 -24.32
CA SER A 649 27.83 19.63 -25.37
C SER A 649 29.08 20.07 -26.17
N ARG A 650 30.27 20.01 -25.56
CA ARG A 650 31.52 20.34 -26.23
C ARG A 650 32.07 19.23 -27.15
N LEU A 651 31.46 18.04 -27.04
CA LEU A 651 31.85 16.86 -27.81
C LEU A 651 30.90 16.61 -28.98
N LEU A 652 29.67 17.08 -28.85
CA LEU A 652 28.65 16.96 -29.86
C LEU A 652 28.78 18.07 -30.91
N ASP A 653 28.39 17.75 -32.14
CA ASP A 653 28.33 18.72 -33.21
C ASP A 653 27.20 19.76 -33.00
N VAL A 654 27.17 20.81 -33.83
CA VAL A 654 26.25 21.95 -33.66
C VAL A 654 24.79 21.59 -33.89
N ASP A 655 24.50 20.42 -34.44
CA ASP A 655 23.15 19.98 -34.85
C ASP A 655 22.33 19.34 -33.74
N TYR A 656 22.87 19.26 -32.51
CA TYR A 656 22.14 18.71 -31.36
C TYR A 656 21.40 19.81 -30.59
N SER A 657 20.08 19.68 -30.50
CA SER A 657 19.28 20.47 -29.57
C SER A 657 19.50 19.97 -28.14
N ARG A 658 19.44 20.88 -27.16
CA ARG A 658 19.67 20.58 -25.74
C ARG A 658 18.44 20.93 -24.92
N THR A 659 17.85 19.97 -24.28
CA THR A 659 16.74 20.17 -23.33
C THR A 659 17.14 19.62 -21.94
N THR A 660 16.88 20.40 -20.88
CA THR A 660 17.13 19.98 -19.50
C THR A 660 15.83 20.03 -18.72
N PHE A 661 15.52 18.96 -18.00
CA PHE A 661 14.31 18.82 -17.20
C PHE A 661 14.59 18.01 -15.94
N ASP A 662 13.68 18.08 -14.97
CA ASP A 662 13.76 17.30 -13.75
C ASP A 662 13.20 15.90 -13.98
N LEU A 663 14.08 14.90 -13.90
CA LEU A 663 13.72 13.49 -14.05
C LEU A 663 12.89 13.00 -12.85
N THR A 664 13.23 13.50 -11.68
CA THR A 664 12.47 13.27 -10.45
C THR A 664 12.47 14.54 -9.61
N GLN A 665 11.44 14.75 -8.78
CA GLN A 665 11.38 15.89 -7.85
C GLN A 665 12.46 15.85 -6.75
N ARG A 666 13.39 14.91 -6.81
CA ARG A 666 14.54 14.77 -5.88
C ARG A 666 15.82 15.45 -6.40
N ASN A 667 15.68 16.54 -7.11
CA ASN A 667 16.82 17.33 -7.63
C ASN A 667 17.71 16.58 -8.64
N VAL A 668 17.20 15.56 -9.32
CA VAL A 668 17.91 14.91 -10.42
C VAL A 668 17.49 15.55 -11.73
N SER A 669 18.25 16.55 -12.15
CA SER A 669 18.06 17.16 -13.46
C SER A 669 18.88 16.41 -14.52
N VAL A 670 18.22 16.11 -15.64
CA VAL A 670 18.77 15.37 -16.77
C VAL A 670 18.75 16.27 -18.00
N THR A 671 19.81 16.19 -18.79
CA THR A 671 19.89 16.84 -20.09
C THR A 671 19.84 15.78 -21.18
N VAL A 672 18.96 15.97 -22.14
CA VAL A 672 18.83 15.19 -23.37
C VAL A 672 19.29 16.04 -24.52
N PHE A 673 20.18 15.51 -25.34
CA PHE A 673 20.62 16.05 -26.58
C PHE A 673 19.99 15.24 -27.71
N VAL A 674 19.32 15.88 -28.65
CA VAL A 674 18.65 15.23 -29.79
C VAL A 674 19.19 15.84 -31.08
N ASN A 675 19.63 15.01 -32.03
CA ASN A 675 20.09 15.45 -33.33
C ASN A 675 18.91 15.97 -34.17
N GLU A 676 18.90 17.27 -34.52
CA GLU A 676 17.81 17.93 -35.23
C GLU A 676 17.73 17.53 -36.72
N SER A 677 18.78 16.89 -37.25
CA SER A 677 18.78 16.43 -38.63
C SER A 677 17.90 15.19 -38.87
N ALA A 678 17.47 14.53 -37.82
CA ALA A 678 16.57 13.38 -37.89
C ALA A 678 15.11 13.83 -38.12
N THR A 679 14.51 13.41 -39.24
CA THR A 679 13.11 13.73 -39.56
C THR A 679 12.17 12.84 -38.76
N PRO A 680 11.27 13.38 -37.92
CA PRO A 680 10.38 12.56 -37.11
C PRO A 680 9.36 11.80 -37.97
N PRO A 681 9.17 10.49 -37.77
CA PRO A 681 8.09 9.75 -38.41
C PRO A 681 6.73 10.08 -37.76
N PRO A 682 5.61 9.79 -38.45
CA PRO A 682 4.29 9.96 -37.86
C PRO A 682 4.11 9.04 -36.62
N ARG A 683 3.49 9.58 -35.57
CA ARG A 683 3.21 8.83 -34.29
C ARG A 683 2.59 7.48 -34.58
N ARG A 684 3.25 6.39 -34.16
CA ARG A 684 2.69 5.04 -34.14
C ARG A 684 2.29 4.69 -32.70
N ALA A 685 1.15 4.02 -32.57
CA ALA A 685 0.84 3.34 -31.29
C ALA A 685 1.94 2.30 -31.02
N VAL A 686 2.45 2.27 -29.80
CA VAL A 686 3.45 1.28 -29.37
C VAL A 686 2.84 -0.11 -29.54
N ASP A 687 3.40 -0.88 -30.48
CA ASP A 687 2.99 -2.27 -30.69
C ASP A 687 3.85 -3.16 -29.80
N ALA A 688 3.21 -3.91 -28.89
CA ALA A 688 3.89 -4.85 -28.01
C ALA A 688 4.76 -5.87 -28.80
N ASN A 689 4.38 -6.16 -30.04
CA ASN A 689 5.16 -7.04 -30.92
C ASN A 689 6.47 -6.38 -31.42
N THR A 690 6.55 -5.06 -31.51
CA THR A 690 7.77 -4.37 -31.93
C THR A 690 8.81 -4.38 -30.81
N VAL A 691 8.39 -4.19 -29.57
CA VAL A 691 9.27 -4.34 -28.38
C VAL A 691 9.82 -5.76 -28.25
N LEU A 692 9.03 -6.75 -28.66
CA LEU A 692 9.43 -8.17 -28.66
C LEU A 692 10.37 -8.53 -29.80
N ALA A 693 10.26 -7.87 -30.98
CA ALA A 693 11.11 -8.13 -32.13
C ALA A 693 12.52 -7.52 -31.98
N GLY A 694 12.64 -6.37 -31.28
CA GLY A 694 13.94 -5.78 -30.94
C GLY A 694 14.72 -6.54 -29.86
N ALA A 695 14.05 -7.46 -29.16
CA ALA A 695 14.65 -8.35 -28.18
C ALA A 695 15.08 -9.71 -28.78
N GLU A 696 15.17 -9.84 -30.13
CA GLU A 696 15.85 -11.00 -30.69
C GLU A 696 17.31 -10.95 -30.21
N PRO A 697 17.75 -12.00 -29.49
CA PRO A 697 19.14 -12.08 -29.08
C PRO A 697 19.97 -12.10 -30.37
N THR A 698 20.81 -11.07 -30.57
CA THR A 698 22.00 -11.28 -31.38
C THR A 698 22.56 -12.60 -30.93
N GLU A 699 22.73 -13.57 -31.83
CA GLU A 699 23.30 -14.87 -31.59
C GLU A 699 24.73 -14.78 -31.01
N SER A 700 24.88 -14.30 -29.81
CA SER A 700 25.84 -14.80 -28.85
C SER A 700 25.09 -15.83 -28.05
N SER A 701 25.19 -17.07 -28.47
CA SER A 701 24.71 -18.27 -27.81
C SER A 701 25.17 -18.27 -26.34
N VAL A 702 24.44 -17.60 -25.47
CA VAL A 702 24.45 -17.91 -24.05
C VAL A 702 23.49 -19.09 -23.90
N SER A 703 24.03 -20.26 -24.11
CA SER A 703 23.49 -21.51 -23.64
C SER A 703 23.23 -21.31 -22.13
N PHE A 704 21.96 -21.18 -21.75
CA PHE A 704 21.56 -21.45 -20.37
C PHE A 704 21.85 -22.94 -20.15
N GLY A 705 23.03 -23.22 -19.60
CA GLY A 705 23.31 -24.55 -19.06
C GLY A 705 22.26 -24.86 -18.00
N PRO A 706 21.89 -26.14 -17.84
CA PRO A 706 20.97 -26.50 -16.77
C PRO A 706 21.52 -25.93 -15.48
N LEU A 707 20.64 -25.26 -14.70
CA LEU A 707 20.92 -24.82 -13.34
C LEU A 707 21.60 -25.98 -12.63
N ALA A 708 22.91 -25.83 -12.37
CA ALA A 708 23.62 -26.77 -11.53
C ALA A 708 22.84 -26.87 -10.22
N GLU A 709 22.56 -28.08 -9.80
CA GLU A 709 22.07 -28.38 -8.46
C GLU A 709 22.89 -27.55 -7.47
N PRO A 710 22.26 -26.96 -6.45
CA PRO A 710 23.00 -26.23 -5.44
C PRO A 710 23.99 -27.20 -4.80
N THR A 711 25.24 -27.16 -5.24
CA THR A 711 26.31 -27.78 -4.50
C THR A 711 26.32 -27.09 -3.16
N GLU A 712 26.13 -27.87 -2.10
CA GLU A 712 26.38 -27.51 -0.71
C GLU A 712 27.79 -26.90 -0.60
N SER A 713 27.94 -25.61 -0.90
CA SER A 713 29.04 -24.83 -0.37
C SER A 713 28.60 -24.32 0.98
N SER A 714 28.87 -25.14 1.99
CA SER A 714 28.94 -24.71 3.38
C SER A 714 29.83 -23.47 3.47
N VAL A 715 29.24 -22.29 3.42
CA VAL A 715 29.89 -21.08 3.92
C VAL A 715 29.85 -21.21 5.44
N SER A 716 30.89 -21.79 5.97
CA SER A 716 31.18 -21.75 7.41
C SER A 716 31.42 -20.29 7.77
N PHE A 717 30.45 -19.69 8.44
CA PHE A 717 30.70 -18.49 9.22
C PHE A 717 31.68 -18.87 10.33
N GLY A 718 32.94 -18.47 10.19
CA GLY A 718 33.92 -18.50 11.27
C GLY A 718 33.39 -17.67 12.44
N PRO A 719 33.71 -18.07 13.69
CA PRO A 719 33.24 -17.33 14.85
C PRO A 719 33.77 -15.89 14.78
N LEU A 720 32.88 -14.92 14.98
CA LEU A 720 33.19 -13.51 15.18
C LEU A 720 34.27 -13.43 16.29
N ALA A 721 35.44 -12.92 15.94
CA ALA A 721 36.51 -12.63 16.88
C ALA A 721 35.99 -11.64 17.93
N GLU A 722 36.09 -12.01 19.18
CA GLU A 722 35.87 -11.11 20.31
C GLU A 722 36.75 -9.86 20.15
N PRO A 723 36.29 -8.65 20.44
CA PRO A 723 37.13 -7.46 20.44
C PRO A 723 38.11 -7.58 21.60
N THR A 724 39.38 -7.67 21.27
CA THR A 724 40.48 -7.57 22.22
C THR A 724 40.43 -6.23 22.94
N GLU A 725 40.27 -6.27 24.25
CA GLU A 725 40.48 -5.13 25.15
C GLU A 725 41.88 -4.56 24.96
N SER A 726 42.00 -3.43 24.30
CA SER A 726 43.19 -2.59 24.35
C SER A 726 43.04 -1.57 25.47
N SER A 727 43.78 -1.83 26.55
CA SER A 727 43.94 -0.93 27.66
C SER A 727 44.59 0.39 27.20
N VAL A 728 43.81 1.48 27.18
CA VAL A 728 44.35 2.84 27.11
C VAL A 728 44.20 3.48 28.49
N ARG A 729 45.37 3.83 29.08
CA ARG A 729 45.49 4.58 30.33
C ARG A 729 44.86 5.99 30.19
N PRO A 730 44.33 6.57 31.27
CA PRO A 730 43.73 7.89 31.23
C PRO A 730 44.85 8.96 31.22
N GLY A 731 44.86 9.78 30.20
CA GLY A 731 45.61 11.03 30.10
C GLY A 731 44.73 12.21 30.56
N THR A 732 45.35 13.03 31.39
CA THR A 732 44.87 14.20 32.11
C THR A 732 44.07 15.20 31.27
N LEU A 733 42.97 15.67 31.89
CA LEU A 733 42.15 16.83 31.54
C LEU A 733 43.00 18.10 31.26
N ALA A 734 42.69 18.78 30.15
CA ALA A 734 42.94 20.20 29.98
C ALA A 734 41.59 20.87 29.68
N GLU A 735 41.25 21.82 30.53
CA GLU A 735 40.05 22.68 30.41
C GLU A 735 40.16 23.53 29.14
N PRO A 736 39.03 23.81 28.44
CA PRO A 736 38.93 24.94 27.52
C PRO A 736 38.30 26.12 28.20
N THR A 737 38.99 27.23 28.12
CA THR A 737 38.66 28.58 28.54
C THR A 737 37.35 29.09 27.89
N GLU A 738 36.53 29.70 28.74
CA GLU A 738 35.40 30.52 28.37
C GLU A 738 35.79 31.68 27.45
N SER A 739 35.05 31.89 26.38
CA SER A 739 34.92 33.21 25.74
C SER A 739 33.46 33.54 25.49
N SER A 740 33.00 34.48 26.28
CA SER A 740 31.74 35.14 26.24
C SER A 740 31.56 35.94 24.95
N VAL A 741 30.43 35.76 24.26
CA VAL A 741 29.85 36.82 23.40
C VAL A 741 28.35 36.89 23.66
N ARG A 742 27.94 38.09 24.10
CA ARG A 742 26.55 38.51 24.37
C ARG A 742 25.76 38.74 23.07
N PRO A 743 24.42 38.66 23.13
CA PRO A 743 23.57 38.84 21.97
C PRO A 743 23.31 40.33 21.69
N GLY A 744 23.34 40.70 20.42
CA GLY A 744 22.87 41.96 19.88
C GLY A 744 21.49 41.80 19.28
N THR A 745 20.55 42.60 19.77
CA THR A 745 19.21 42.85 19.27
C THR A 745 19.18 43.69 17.99
N LEU A 746 18.07 43.59 17.23
CA LEU A 746 17.48 44.53 16.25
C LEU A 746 17.75 44.16 14.77
N ALA A 747 16.70 43.88 14.08
CA ALA A 747 15.61 44.49 13.31
C ALA A 747 14.92 43.43 12.48
#